data_bc6e6534350296fbbfc48df1a0839c1d
#
_entry.id   bc6e6534350296fbbfc48df1a0839c1d
#
_cell.length_a   1.000
_cell.length_b   1.000
_cell.length_c   1.000
_cell.angle_alpha   90.00
_cell.angle_beta   90.00
_cell.angle_gamma   90.00
#
_symmetry.space_group_name_H-M   'P 1'
#
loop_
_entity.id
_entity.type
_entity.pdbx_description
1 polymer ?
#
loop_
_entity_poly.entity_id
_entity_poly.type
_entity_poly.pdbx_seq_one_letter_code
_entity_poly.pdbx_strand_id
1 'polypeptide(L)'
;MQSYLALMIMVSPVFNCYYSSLFCFYLLILNLGELMRIFNYCLNFVSMVMNRLFVKSKVLPENPIEQYGLNPAYPTFYIVKLNARSDLAALDRVCKKYNLPRPTEQQLLGNAELDRFIGLQNPPPLFGSQAKPTDALNQGKQIIAQLFTSGEKNVQVIPVTILWGRNPGKEKPGLGTLVSHSLTPSWFRKFFVLLFSGRDNFIRFSQPLDLSLLVNEKADVDELPHKLLRVARVHFRRQKLAATGPKMPSREQLFNSLLASPTIKKAINDEAKSKKISHEQARQNALKLLDEIAANYSDATIRVADRVLTWLWNKLYNGIDIKYTEQIHDLTNKGHEIIYMPCHRSHMDYLLLTYSIYHLGLVPPHIAAGINLNFFPAGGIFRRSGAFFIRRSFAGNKLYSAVFKEYLSQLFIKGYSVKFYTEGGRSRTGRLLPPKTGMLAMTLQAMLRGIDRPISIVPVYIGYEHVMEINTYLKELAGDDKKGESIFGIFKAIKNLKNYGRGYLNFGDPISVNQYLNEHQPDWRESIHPTDVQKPQWLGPQVATLADKVMVNINSAAALNAVNLLAMILLVNDKQALSKPKLLAQLDFYLHLQRSASYSEKITTPDETSSQLLEHALKLNKFDVISDEFGEIIAINDKEKILFNYYRNNILHVFAVPSLLALHIFKSHKTTVSQCQKLVNCFYPMFAKEWFLHELDENYITRILASFVDQDLIEIDGDNIKITNSNDCLAKLEILGRALSLTLQRYAIVIGFIQTSKEIERAELERESQVLAQRLGTLHGIKTPEFFDKKVLVGFISNLREQNLISETENGLQGSTELCEVYIHLKALLPARVWQSISDIVQGQCKQK
;
A
#
# COMPACT_ATOMS: atom_id res chain seq x y z
N MET A 1 50.20 -58.55 13.57
CA MET A 1 48.81 -58.78 13.89
C MET A 1 48.39 -60.25 13.73
N GLN A 2 48.93 -61.04 12.84
CA GLN A 2 48.59 -62.48 12.71
C GLN A 2 49.16 -63.39 13.82
N SER A 3 50.24 -63.01 14.52
CA SER A 3 50.91 -63.77 15.62
C SER A 3 50.16 -63.58 16.97
N TYR A 4 49.31 -62.56 17.14
CA TYR A 4 48.49 -62.36 18.37
C TYR A 4 47.18 -63.11 18.35
N LEU A 5 46.68 -63.46 17.15
CA LEU A 5 45.40 -64.19 17.01
C LEU A 5 45.51 -65.67 17.35
N ALA A 6 46.70 -66.26 17.24
CA ALA A 6 46.94 -67.67 17.55
C ALA A 6 47.06 -67.96 19.06
N LEU A 7 47.40 -66.99 19.91
CA LEU A 7 47.51 -67.16 21.37
C LEU A 7 46.16 -67.04 22.15
N MET A 8 45.11 -66.57 21.50
CA MET A 8 43.84 -66.37 22.15
C MET A 8 42.84 -67.55 21.99
N ILE A 9 43.27 -68.62 21.25
CA ILE A 9 42.37 -69.78 20.97
C ILE A 9 42.39 -70.85 22.06
N MET A 10 43.28 -70.72 23.07
CA MET A 10 43.44 -71.80 24.10
C MET A 10 42.92 -71.48 25.50
N VAL A 11 42.02 -70.52 25.71
CA VAL A 11 41.52 -70.28 27.05
C VAL A 11 40.00 -70.31 27.04
N SER A 12 39.50 -71.45 27.55
CA SER A 12 38.10 -71.68 28.05
C SER A 12 36.90 -71.47 27.06
N PRO A 13 36.04 -72.46 26.91
CA PRO A 13 34.82 -72.39 26.00
C PRO A 13 33.79 -71.30 26.37
N VAL A 14 33.84 -70.80 27.58
CA VAL A 14 32.91 -69.75 28.06
C VAL A 14 33.35 -68.36 27.61
N PHE A 15 34.64 -68.15 27.44
CA PHE A 15 35.15 -66.86 26.90
C PHE A 15 34.96 -66.70 25.40
N ASN A 16 34.90 -67.81 24.67
CA ASN A 16 34.69 -67.78 23.21
C ASN A 16 33.20 -67.46 22.84
N CYS A 17 32.28 -67.83 23.66
CA CYS A 17 30.85 -67.51 23.44
C CYS A 17 30.54 -66.01 23.68
N TYR A 18 31.27 -65.36 24.61
CA TYR A 18 31.05 -63.94 24.92
C TYR A 18 31.68 -63.02 23.86
N TYR A 19 32.86 -63.35 23.36
CA TYR A 19 33.53 -62.59 22.31
C TYR A 19 32.93 -62.79 20.94
N SER A 20 32.47 -64.00 20.60
CA SER A 20 31.72 -64.19 19.35
C SER A 20 30.36 -63.52 19.35
N SER A 21 29.63 -63.41 20.48
CA SER A 21 28.41 -62.65 20.58
C SER A 21 28.66 -61.13 20.54
N LEU A 22 29.74 -60.61 21.17
CA LEU A 22 30.17 -59.22 21.07
C LEU A 22 30.63 -58.86 19.66
N PHE A 23 31.36 -59.73 18.96
CA PHE A 23 31.81 -59.53 17.58
C PHE A 23 30.62 -59.59 16.59
N CYS A 24 29.68 -60.49 16.76
CA CYS A 24 28.45 -60.53 16.02
C CYS A 24 27.55 -59.27 16.33
N PHE A 25 27.52 -58.80 17.54
CA PHE A 25 26.82 -57.59 17.93
C PHE A 25 27.52 -56.34 17.34
N TYR A 26 28.84 -56.32 17.30
CA TYR A 26 29.64 -55.26 16.68
C TYR A 26 29.50 -55.24 15.15
N LEU A 27 29.48 -56.40 14.49
CA LEU A 27 29.18 -56.56 13.06
C LEU A 27 27.73 -56.18 12.73
N LEU A 28 26.78 -56.48 13.61
CA LEU A 28 25.39 -56.09 13.48
C LEU A 28 25.21 -54.57 13.60
N ILE A 29 25.92 -53.93 14.53
CA ILE A 29 25.95 -52.49 14.71
C ILE A 29 26.61 -51.79 13.52
N LEU A 30 27.72 -52.34 12.98
CA LEU A 30 28.36 -51.83 11.78
C LEU A 30 27.49 -51.97 10.53
N ASN A 31 26.80 -53.10 10.34
CA ASN A 31 25.83 -53.30 9.28
C ASN A 31 24.58 -52.39 9.44
N LEU A 32 24.08 -52.22 10.66
CA LEU A 32 23.02 -51.24 10.93
C LEU A 32 23.46 -49.80 10.65
N GLY A 33 24.71 -49.45 10.95
CA GLY A 33 25.29 -48.16 10.66
C GLY A 33 25.40 -47.90 9.15
N GLU A 34 25.84 -48.87 8.36
CA GLU A 34 25.87 -48.75 6.89
C GLU A 34 24.49 -48.78 6.26
N LEU A 35 23.59 -49.63 6.72
CA LEU A 35 22.18 -49.65 6.30
C LEU A 35 21.51 -48.30 6.61
N MET A 36 21.77 -47.72 7.79
CA MET A 36 21.30 -46.39 8.14
C MET A 36 21.90 -45.28 7.25
N ARG A 37 23.17 -45.40 6.84
CA ARG A 37 23.78 -44.50 5.89
C ARG A 37 23.16 -44.61 4.51
N ILE A 38 22.98 -45.82 3.97
CA ILE A 38 22.31 -46.06 2.67
C ILE A 38 20.86 -45.57 2.71
N PHE A 39 20.14 -45.88 3.77
CA PHE A 39 18.75 -45.40 3.98
C PHE A 39 18.67 -43.87 4.02
N ASN A 40 19.58 -43.23 4.76
CA ASN A 40 19.72 -41.78 4.77
C ASN A 40 20.08 -41.18 3.39
N TYR A 41 20.90 -41.88 2.63
CA TYR A 41 21.27 -41.46 1.27
C TYR A 41 20.06 -41.57 0.31
N CYS A 42 19.33 -42.67 0.36
CA CYS A 42 18.08 -42.85 -0.42
C CYS A 42 17.00 -41.81 -0.02
N LEU A 43 16.86 -41.55 1.27
CA LEU A 43 15.91 -40.51 1.76
C LEU A 43 16.32 -39.13 1.30
N ASN A 44 17.60 -38.84 1.23
CA ASN A 44 18.11 -37.57 0.72
C ASN A 44 17.89 -37.45 -0.80
N PHE A 45 18.13 -38.49 -1.54
CA PHE A 45 17.91 -38.54 -2.99
C PHE A 45 16.41 -38.35 -3.30
N VAL A 46 15.54 -39.06 -2.62
CA VAL A 46 14.07 -38.90 -2.74
C VAL A 46 13.66 -37.48 -2.35
N SER A 47 14.19 -36.93 -1.28
CA SER A 47 13.90 -35.53 -0.87
C SER A 47 14.34 -34.53 -1.94
N MET A 48 15.48 -34.75 -2.57
CA MET A 48 16.05 -33.88 -3.60
C MET A 48 15.22 -33.97 -4.90
N VAL A 49 14.83 -35.18 -5.31
CA VAL A 49 13.96 -35.40 -6.47
C VAL A 49 12.55 -34.81 -6.25
N MET A 50 11.98 -35.05 -5.06
CA MET A 50 10.66 -34.48 -4.70
C MET A 50 10.70 -32.94 -4.65
N ASN A 51 11.74 -32.36 -4.10
CA ASN A 51 11.93 -30.91 -4.13
C ASN A 51 12.05 -30.37 -5.56
N ARG A 52 12.72 -31.10 -6.43
CA ARG A 52 12.92 -30.70 -7.84
C ARG A 52 11.62 -30.74 -8.65
N LEU A 53 10.77 -31.73 -8.41
CA LEU A 53 9.55 -31.97 -9.17
C LEU A 53 8.33 -31.20 -8.61
N PHE A 54 8.25 -31.02 -7.31
CA PHE A 54 7.02 -30.56 -6.64
C PHE A 54 7.13 -29.21 -5.96
N VAL A 55 8.33 -28.64 -5.78
CA VAL A 55 8.49 -27.35 -5.09
C VAL A 55 8.74 -26.22 -6.08
N LYS A 56 7.83 -25.24 -6.09
CA LYS A 56 8.04 -23.98 -6.78
C LYS A 56 8.49 -22.93 -5.74
N SER A 57 9.75 -22.49 -5.83
CA SER A 57 10.29 -21.47 -4.92
C SER A 57 9.91 -20.09 -5.42
N LYS A 58 9.20 -19.32 -4.61
CA LYS A 58 8.99 -17.89 -4.81
C LYS A 58 10.10 -17.14 -4.10
N VAL A 59 10.87 -16.38 -4.86
CA VAL A 59 12.02 -15.62 -4.36
C VAL A 59 11.61 -14.18 -4.13
N LEU A 60 12.03 -13.60 -3.03
CA LEU A 60 11.92 -12.18 -2.74
C LEU A 60 13.25 -11.62 -2.25
N PRO A 61 13.65 -10.49 -2.79
CA PRO A 61 13.08 -9.80 -3.94
C PRO A 61 13.18 -10.64 -5.21
N GLU A 62 12.43 -10.27 -6.26
CA GLU A 62 12.45 -11.02 -7.53
C GLU A 62 13.84 -11.05 -8.17
N ASN A 63 14.60 -9.98 -8.02
CA ASN A 63 16.03 -9.93 -8.38
C ASN A 63 16.87 -9.50 -7.16
N PRO A 64 17.36 -10.46 -6.34
CA PRO A 64 18.12 -10.13 -5.14
C PRO A 64 19.49 -9.52 -5.45
N ILE A 65 20.09 -9.79 -6.63
CA ILE A 65 21.37 -9.22 -7.04
C ILE A 65 21.22 -7.72 -7.25
N GLU A 66 20.24 -7.30 -8.04
CA GLU A 66 20.04 -5.90 -8.40
C GLU A 66 19.58 -5.08 -7.19
N GLN A 67 18.61 -5.62 -6.43
CA GLN A 67 18.01 -4.86 -5.32
C GLN A 67 18.94 -4.69 -4.12
N TYR A 68 19.82 -5.65 -3.86
CA TYR A 68 20.75 -5.59 -2.71
C TYR A 68 22.22 -5.39 -3.11
N GLY A 69 22.51 -5.19 -4.39
CA GLY A 69 23.86 -5.00 -4.88
C GLY A 69 24.78 -6.19 -4.62
N LEU A 70 24.24 -7.43 -4.69
CA LEU A 70 25.01 -8.63 -4.41
C LEU A 70 26.05 -8.84 -5.51
N ASN A 71 27.30 -9.05 -5.13
CA ASN A 71 28.36 -9.38 -6.08
C ASN A 71 28.72 -10.88 -5.99
N PRO A 72 28.42 -11.66 -7.05
CA PRO A 72 28.73 -13.10 -7.05
C PRO A 72 30.23 -13.45 -6.92
N ALA A 73 31.12 -12.49 -7.21
CA ALA A 73 32.56 -12.68 -7.08
C ALA A 73 33.08 -12.58 -5.64
N TYR A 74 32.28 -12.00 -4.73
CA TYR A 74 32.71 -11.83 -3.34
C TYR A 74 32.50 -13.11 -2.52
N PRO A 75 33.36 -13.38 -1.53
CA PRO A 75 33.12 -14.45 -0.56
C PRO A 75 31.76 -14.30 0.09
N THR A 76 30.94 -15.35 -0.05
CA THR A 76 29.52 -15.27 0.34
C THR A 76 29.15 -16.37 1.30
N PHE A 77 28.53 -16.02 2.43
CA PHE A 77 27.98 -16.92 3.43
C PHE A 77 26.49 -16.71 3.60
N TYR A 78 25.71 -17.77 3.68
CA TYR A 78 24.27 -17.73 3.87
C TYR A 78 23.91 -18.13 5.29
N ILE A 79 23.33 -17.20 6.05
CA ILE A 79 22.79 -17.52 7.37
C ILE A 79 21.31 -17.86 7.21
N VAL A 80 20.93 -19.03 7.70
CA VAL A 80 19.55 -19.50 7.70
C VAL A 80 19.09 -19.88 9.10
N LYS A 81 17.79 -19.85 9.33
CA LYS A 81 17.26 -20.19 10.65
C LYS A 81 17.47 -21.65 11.02
N LEU A 82 17.29 -22.57 10.05
CA LEU A 82 17.35 -24.02 10.29
C LEU A 82 18.46 -24.66 9.48
N ASN A 83 19.25 -25.50 10.13
CA ASN A 83 20.18 -26.42 9.49
C ASN A 83 19.43 -27.64 8.94
N ALA A 84 18.63 -27.42 7.90
CA ALA A 84 17.81 -28.46 7.29
C ALA A 84 18.21 -28.71 5.83
N ARG A 85 18.46 -29.96 5.48
CA ARG A 85 18.87 -30.36 4.10
C ARG A 85 17.84 -29.90 3.03
N SER A 86 16.55 -29.87 3.35
CA SER A 86 15.52 -29.35 2.44
C SER A 86 15.66 -27.86 2.20
N ASP A 87 16.09 -27.10 3.20
CA ASP A 87 16.28 -25.65 3.11
C ASP A 87 17.54 -25.36 2.29
N LEU A 88 18.60 -26.14 2.53
CA LEU A 88 19.84 -26.09 1.72
C LEU A 88 19.55 -26.40 0.24
N ALA A 89 18.81 -27.48 -0.05
CA ALA A 89 18.49 -27.85 -1.43
C ALA A 89 17.61 -26.81 -2.13
N ALA A 90 16.68 -26.19 -1.42
CA ALA A 90 15.83 -25.13 -1.97
C ALA A 90 16.65 -23.86 -2.25
N LEU A 91 17.53 -23.47 -1.34
CA LEU A 91 18.41 -22.31 -1.50
C LEU A 91 19.42 -22.54 -2.63
N ASP A 92 20.04 -23.72 -2.71
CA ASP A 92 21.00 -24.07 -3.76
C ASP A 92 20.41 -23.93 -5.17
N ARG A 93 19.15 -24.39 -5.33
CA ARG A 93 18.43 -24.22 -6.60
C ARG A 93 18.23 -22.75 -6.98
N VAL A 94 17.89 -21.93 -6.00
CA VAL A 94 17.67 -20.50 -6.21
C VAL A 94 19.01 -19.81 -6.52
N CYS A 95 20.07 -20.11 -5.78
CA CYS A 95 21.40 -19.57 -6.05
C CYS A 95 21.87 -19.93 -7.46
N LYS A 96 21.66 -21.17 -7.91
CA LYS A 96 21.95 -21.59 -9.28
C LYS A 96 21.16 -20.81 -10.33
N LYS A 97 19.86 -20.53 -10.06
CA LYS A 97 19.01 -19.76 -10.97
C LYS A 97 19.48 -18.32 -11.17
N TYR A 98 19.99 -17.70 -10.11
CA TYR A 98 20.43 -16.29 -10.10
C TYR A 98 21.94 -16.13 -10.23
N ASN A 99 22.68 -17.19 -10.57
CA ASN A 99 24.15 -17.19 -10.67
C ASN A 99 24.86 -16.68 -9.39
N LEU A 100 24.27 -16.95 -8.22
CA LEU A 100 24.87 -16.67 -6.92
C LEU A 100 25.76 -17.83 -6.48
N PRO A 101 26.80 -17.60 -5.63
CA PRO A 101 27.62 -18.66 -5.04
C PRO A 101 26.76 -19.75 -4.39
N ARG A 102 27.06 -21.00 -4.68
CA ARG A 102 26.20 -22.10 -4.22
C ARG A 102 26.42 -22.42 -2.74
N PRO A 103 25.37 -22.52 -1.94
CA PRO A 103 25.46 -22.81 -0.51
C PRO A 103 25.95 -24.24 -0.20
N THR A 104 25.95 -25.12 -1.20
CA THR A 104 26.49 -26.51 -1.10
C THR A 104 27.99 -26.59 -1.30
N GLU A 105 28.63 -25.53 -1.74
CA GLU A 105 30.05 -25.45 -1.98
C GLU A 105 30.76 -24.77 -0.80
N GLN A 106 32.03 -25.11 -0.57
CA GLN A 106 32.86 -24.43 0.41
C GLN A 106 33.38 -23.10 -0.12
N GLN A 107 33.70 -22.19 0.78
CA GLN A 107 34.31 -20.90 0.51
C GLN A 107 35.71 -20.87 1.09
N LEU A 108 36.70 -20.63 0.24
CA LEU A 108 38.03 -20.30 0.71
C LEU A 108 38.03 -18.86 1.24
N LEU A 109 38.42 -18.67 2.50
CA LEU A 109 38.58 -17.36 3.13
C LEU A 109 39.92 -17.37 3.89
N GLY A 110 40.87 -16.58 3.44
CA GLY A 110 42.24 -16.69 3.90
C GLY A 110 42.82 -18.08 3.62
N ASN A 111 43.23 -18.81 4.67
CA ASN A 111 43.76 -20.15 4.57
C ASN A 111 42.77 -21.27 4.97
N ALA A 112 41.50 -20.94 5.19
CA ALA A 112 40.51 -21.92 5.64
C ALA A 112 39.39 -22.11 4.59
N GLU A 113 39.04 -23.38 4.37
CA GLU A 113 37.81 -23.74 3.64
C GLU A 113 36.65 -23.82 4.62
N LEU A 114 35.65 -22.97 4.40
CA LEU A 114 34.48 -22.78 5.27
C LEU A 114 33.19 -23.10 4.54
N ASP A 115 32.23 -23.71 5.23
CA ASP A 115 30.92 -23.96 4.67
C ASP A 115 30.16 -22.65 4.46
N ARG A 116 29.61 -22.45 3.27
CA ARG A 116 28.81 -21.27 2.93
C ARG A 116 27.43 -21.26 3.60
N PHE A 117 26.96 -22.41 4.09
CA PHE A 117 25.61 -22.55 4.67
C PHE A 117 25.69 -22.66 6.20
N ILE A 118 25.16 -21.66 6.90
CA ILE A 118 25.20 -21.56 8.36
C ILE A 118 23.78 -21.64 8.92
N GLY A 119 23.42 -22.76 9.53
CA GLY A 119 22.10 -22.96 10.17
C GLY A 119 22.14 -22.68 11.67
N LEU A 120 21.29 -21.73 12.14
CA LEU A 120 21.26 -21.32 13.56
C LEU A 120 20.70 -22.36 14.52
N GLN A 121 19.85 -23.26 14.05
CA GLN A 121 19.17 -24.29 14.84
C GLN A 121 19.01 -25.56 14.02
N ASN A 122 19.20 -26.70 14.64
CA ASN A 122 18.83 -27.98 14.03
C ASN A 122 17.30 -28.14 14.04
N PRO A 123 16.70 -28.79 13.03
CA PRO A 123 15.29 -29.14 13.06
C PRO A 123 15.01 -30.06 14.24
N PRO A 124 13.82 -29.95 14.88
CA PRO A 124 13.46 -30.85 15.96
C PRO A 124 13.42 -32.29 15.44
N PRO A 125 13.85 -33.26 16.24
CA PRO A 125 13.82 -34.67 15.86
C PRO A 125 12.35 -35.13 15.69
N LEU A 126 12.15 -36.21 14.93
CA LEU A 126 10.82 -36.80 14.72
C LEU A 126 10.19 -37.27 16.04
N PHE A 127 11.01 -37.81 16.94
CA PHE A 127 10.68 -38.29 18.29
C PHE A 127 11.68 -37.65 19.26
N GLY A 128 11.17 -36.96 20.28
CA GLY A 128 11.94 -36.27 21.29
C GLY A 128 11.66 -34.77 21.41
N SER A 129 12.01 -34.18 22.55
CA SER A 129 11.60 -32.83 22.90
C SER A 129 12.65 -31.74 22.60
N GLN A 130 13.91 -32.06 22.36
CA GLN A 130 14.96 -31.09 22.23
C GLN A 130 15.77 -31.26 20.93
N ALA A 131 15.96 -30.16 20.20
CA ALA A 131 16.88 -30.13 19.07
C ALA A 131 18.33 -30.07 19.57
N LYS A 132 19.22 -30.83 18.93
CA LYS A 132 20.67 -30.74 19.22
C LYS A 132 21.18 -29.33 18.89
N PRO A 133 22.20 -28.83 19.64
CA PRO A 133 22.84 -27.56 19.27
C PRO A 133 23.48 -27.65 17.89
N THR A 134 23.61 -26.52 17.20
CA THR A 134 24.34 -26.41 15.93
C THR A 134 25.76 -25.93 16.15
N ASP A 135 26.60 -26.12 15.18
CA ASP A 135 27.98 -25.61 15.17
C ASP A 135 28.09 -24.15 14.66
N ALA A 136 26.98 -23.47 14.54
CA ALA A 136 26.92 -22.11 14.00
C ALA A 136 27.82 -21.09 14.74
N LEU A 137 28.01 -21.28 16.04
CA LEU A 137 28.90 -20.44 16.82
C LEU A 137 30.38 -20.61 16.41
N ASN A 138 30.84 -21.86 16.27
CA ASN A 138 32.20 -22.13 15.85
C ASN A 138 32.44 -21.69 14.41
N GLN A 139 31.49 -21.95 13.51
CA GLN A 139 31.56 -21.43 12.15
C GLN A 139 31.64 -19.89 12.12
N GLY A 140 30.82 -19.20 12.93
CA GLY A 140 30.89 -17.76 13.08
C GLY A 140 32.22 -17.26 13.61
N LYS A 141 32.81 -17.97 14.61
CA LYS A 141 34.15 -17.68 15.13
C LYS A 141 35.24 -17.85 14.05
N GLN A 142 35.18 -18.91 13.28
CA GLN A 142 36.13 -19.16 12.19
C GLN A 142 36.04 -18.08 11.10
N ILE A 143 34.84 -17.70 10.66
CA ILE A 143 34.66 -16.64 9.65
C ILE A 143 35.23 -15.31 10.16
N ILE A 144 34.91 -14.93 11.39
CA ILE A 144 35.39 -13.66 11.96
C ILE A 144 36.95 -13.73 12.14
N ALA A 145 37.49 -14.81 12.64
CA ALA A 145 38.95 -14.98 12.80
C ALA A 145 39.67 -14.87 11.45
N GLN A 146 39.14 -15.50 10.40
CA GLN A 146 39.73 -15.43 9.05
C GLN A 146 39.59 -14.02 8.43
N LEU A 147 38.50 -13.30 8.69
CA LEU A 147 38.34 -11.89 8.27
C LEU A 147 39.41 -10.98 8.88
N PHE A 148 39.70 -11.15 10.17
CA PHE A 148 40.75 -10.37 10.83
C PHE A 148 42.17 -10.74 10.32
N THR A 149 42.41 -12.02 9.98
CA THR A 149 43.73 -12.49 9.49
C THR A 149 43.97 -12.23 8.02
N SER A 150 42.93 -12.33 7.16
CA SER A 150 43.06 -12.13 5.71
C SER A 150 42.98 -10.65 5.29
N GLY A 151 42.43 -9.78 6.11
CA GLY A 151 42.18 -8.38 5.76
C GLY A 151 41.18 -8.18 4.63
N GLU A 152 40.43 -9.21 4.25
CA GLU A 152 39.46 -9.18 3.16
C GLU A 152 38.23 -8.38 3.56
N LYS A 153 37.98 -7.26 2.87
CA LYS A 153 36.93 -6.29 3.24
C LYS A 153 35.56 -6.59 2.62
N ASN A 154 35.51 -7.38 1.56
CA ASN A 154 34.32 -7.55 0.73
C ASN A 154 33.58 -8.87 0.97
N VAL A 155 33.43 -9.30 2.22
CA VAL A 155 32.73 -10.55 2.55
C VAL A 155 31.24 -10.26 2.73
N GLN A 156 30.40 -11.01 2.04
CA GLN A 156 28.93 -10.90 2.09
C GLN A 156 28.36 -11.98 3.00
N VAL A 157 27.71 -11.57 4.07
CA VAL A 157 26.92 -12.47 4.94
C VAL A 157 25.44 -12.18 4.73
N ILE A 158 24.76 -13.09 4.04
CA ILE A 158 23.38 -12.88 3.58
C ILE A 158 22.42 -13.68 4.46
N PRO A 159 21.55 -13.02 5.25
CA PRO A 159 20.49 -13.71 5.94
C PRO A 159 19.40 -14.14 4.95
N VAL A 160 19.08 -15.45 4.94
CA VAL A 160 18.04 -15.99 4.05
C VAL A 160 16.94 -16.67 4.87
N THR A 161 15.72 -16.16 4.74
CA THR A 161 14.54 -16.74 5.40
C THR A 161 13.84 -17.70 4.45
N ILE A 162 13.72 -18.96 4.86
CA ILE A 162 13.06 -20.02 4.10
C ILE A 162 11.82 -20.45 4.86
N LEU A 163 10.65 -20.29 4.23
CA LEU A 163 9.36 -20.60 4.83
C LEU A 163 8.63 -21.64 3.98
N TRP A 164 8.18 -22.73 4.65
CA TRP A 164 7.37 -23.79 4.08
C TRP A 164 5.90 -23.58 4.50
N GLY A 165 5.23 -22.63 3.82
CA GLY A 165 3.88 -22.16 4.16
C GLY A 165 3.88 -20.91 5.06
N ARG A 166 2.75 -20.22 5.08
CA ARG A 166 2.58 -18.92 5.77
C ARG A 166 1.50 -18.94 6.85
N ASN A 167 1.24 -20.11 7.44
CA ASN A 167 0.21 -20.23 8.49
C ASN A 167 0.70 -19.58 9.80
N PRO A 168 -0.02 -18.60 10.38
CA PRO A 168 0.34 -17.98 11.65
C PRO A 168 0.32 -18.93 12.84
N GLY A 169 -0.42 -20.04 12.73
CA GLY A 169 -0.66 -20.97 13.85
C GLY A 169 -1.72 -20.46 14.82
N LYS A 170 -2.27 -21.37 15.64
CA LYS A 170 -3.21 -21.04 16.72
C LYS A 170 -2.52 -21.04 18.08
N GLU A 171 -3.03 -20.23 19.03
CA GLU A 171 -2.49 -20.20 20.41
C GLU A 171 -2.68 -21.54 21.12
N LYS A 172 -3.84 -22.18 20.96
CA LYS A 172 -4.09 -23.57 21.44
C LYS A 172 -4.15 -24.54 20.26
N PRO A 173 -3.32 -25.59 20.24
CA PRO A 173 -3.33 -26.59 19.20
C PRO A 173 -4.54 -27.53 19.35
N GLY A 174 -5.41 -27.65 18.34
CA GLY A 174 -6.42 -28.70 18.21
C GLY A 174 -5.88 -29.88 17.38
N LEU A 175 -6.59 -31.02 17.37
CA LEU A 175 -6.16 -32.22 16.63
C LEU A 175 -5.82 -31.97 15.14
N GLY A 176 -6.55 -31.08 14.45
CA GLY A 176 -6.23 -30.65 13.07
C GLY A 176 -5.00 -29.76 12.95
N THR A 177 -4.47 -29.23 14.05
CA THR A 177 -3.30 -28.34 14.09
C THR A 177 -1.98 -29.09 14.23
N LEU A 178 -2.02 -30.38 14.55
CA LEU A 178 -0.83 -31.25 14.56
C LEU A 178 -0.11 -31.28 13.18
N VAL A 179 -0.88 -31.08 12.10
CA VAL A 179 -0.34 -30.97 10.74
C VAL A 179 0.18 -29.56 10.42
N SER A 180 -0.33 -28.51 11.08
CA SER A 180 -0.05 -27.09 10.74
C SER A 180 0.84 -26.36 11.74
N HIS A 181 1.10 -26.89 12.95
CA HIS A 181 1.61 -26.11 14.08
C HIS A 181 3.12 -26.10 14.30
N SER A 182 3.90 -26.95 13.63
CA SER A 182 5.34 -26.82 13.77
C SER A 182 5.90 -25.93 12.65
N LEU A 183 6.49 -24.85 13.03
CA LEU A 183 7.25 -23.91 12.17
C LEU A 183 8.51 -24.56 11.59
N THR A 184 8.77 -25.80 11.95
CA THR A 184 9.86 -26.63 11.49
C THR A 184 9.32 -28.03 11.24
N PRO A 185 8.60 -28.25 10.12
CA PRO A 185 8.07 -29.55 9.84
C PRO A 185 9.20 -30.55 9.61
N SER A 186 9.12 -31.73 10.22
CA SER A 186 9.91 -32.88 9.84
C SER A 186 9.71 -33.21 8.36
N TRP A 187 10.60 -34.00 7.74
CA TRP A 187 10.51 -34.35 6.32
C TRP A 187 9.10 -34.83 5.88
N PHE A 188 8.48 -35.73 6.62
CA PHE A 188 7.10 -36.16 6.36
C PHE A 188 6.08 -35.03 6.43
N ARG A 189 6.22 -34.15 7.39
CA ARG A 189 5.35 -32.99 7.55
C ARG A 189 5.54 -31.96 6.43
N LYS A 190 6.77 -31.72 5.98
CA LYS A 190 7.05 -30.87 4.82
C LYS A 190 6.39 -31.43 3.57
N PHE A 191 6.38 -32.75 3.39
CA PHE A 191 5.69 -33.43 2.30
C PHE A 191 4.17 -33.18 2.37
N PHE A 192 3.54 -33.37 3.54
CA PHE A 192 2.12 -33.07 3.71
C PHE A 192 1.78 -31.59 3.58
N VAL A 193 2.64 -30.71 4.07
CA VAL A 193 2.49 -29.25 3.87
C VAL A 193 2.55 -28.92 2.37
N LEU A 194 3.46 -29.52 1.62
CA LEU A 194 3.55 -29.35 0.16
C LEU A 194 2.31 -29.89 -0.56
N LEU A 195 1.83 -31.04 -0.13
CA LEU A 195 0.68 -31.71 -0.75
C LEU A 195 -0.64 -30.95 -0.49
N PHE A 196 -0.86 -30.49 0.76
CA PHE A 196 -2.12 -29.86 1.20
C PHE A 196 -2.06 -28.33 1.27
N SER A 197 -0.87 -27.73 1.42
CA SER A 197 -0.71 -26.26 1.54
C SER A 197 -0.27 -25.58 0.26
N GLY A 198 -0.05 -26.36 -0.81
CA GLY A 198 0.45 -25.83 -2.09
C GLY A 198 1.95 -26.03 -2.26
N ARG A 199 2.39 -25.99 -3.52
CA ARG A 199 3.78 -26.30 -3.92
C ARG A 199 4.77 -25.16 -3.66
N ASP A 200 4.35 -24.07 -3.02
CA ASP A 200 5.12 -22.84 -2.93
C ASP A 200 5.97 -22.82 -1.66
N ASN A 201 7.27 -22.85 -1.88
CA ASN A 201 8.27 -22.47 -0.90
C ASN A 201 8.59 -20.98 -1.08
N PHE A 202 8.79 -20.27 0.02
CA PHE A 202 9.06 -18.86 0.05
C PHE A 202 10.48 -18.61 0.54
N ILE A 203 11.34 -18.09 -0.33
CA ILE A 203 12.74 -17.78 -0.04
C ILE A 203 12.94 -16.29 -0.11
N ARG A 204 13.27 -15.68 1.03
CA ARG A 204 13.52 -14.26 1.13
C ARG A 204 14.97 -14.00 1.46
N PHE A 205 15.66 -13.34 0.53
CA PHE A 205 16.96 -12.74 0.79
C PHE A 205 16.78 -11.46 1.59
N SER A 206 17.74 -11.16 2.44
CA SER A 206 17.83 -9.90 3.16
C SER A 206 19.09 -9.17 2.75
N GLN A 207 19.17 -7.89 3.05
CA GLN A 207 20.39 -7.11 2.80
C GLN A 207 21.60 -7.78 3.47
N PRO A 208 22.74 -7.89 2.77
CA PRO A 208 23.97 -8.42 3.34
C PRO A 208 24.35 -7.67 4.61
N LEU A 209 24.85 -8.39 5.59
CA LEU A 209 25.43 -7.78 6.78
C LEU A 209 26.83 -7.27 6.43
N ASP A 210 27.06 -6.00 6.66
CA ASP A 210 28.37 -5.39 6.53
C ASP A 210 29.21 -5.74 7.77
N LEU A 211 30.06 -6.75 7.65
CA LEU A 211 30.95 -7.16 8.72
C LEU A 211 32.06 -6.14 8.98
N SER A 212 32.39 -5.26 8.01
CA SER A 212 33.43 -4.24 8.20
C SER A 212 33.05 -3.23 9.28
N LEU A 213 31.76 -2.90 9.40
CA LEU A 213 31.23 -2.05 10.47
C LEU A 213 31.37 -2.69 11.85
N LEU A 214 31.22 -4.01 11.94
CA LEU A 214 31.37 -4.76 13.19
C LEU A 214 32.84 -4.91 13.61
N VAL A 215 33.76 -4.98 12.66
CA VAL A 215 35.21 -5.07 12.90
C VAL A 215 35.80 -3.73 13.35
N ASN A 216 35.27 -2.61 12.86
CA ASN A 216 35.75 -1.27 13.20
C ASN A 216 35.32 -0.80 14.62
N GLU A 217 34.23 -1.32 15.16
CA GLU A 217 33.90 -1.14 16.58
C GLU A 217 34.89 -2.01 17.37
N LYS A 218 35.84 -1.47 18.13
CA LYS A 218 36.81 -2.15 19.02
C LYS A 218 36.19 -3.26 19.92
N ALA A 219 35.35 -4.10 19.31
CA ALA A 219 34.62 -5.17 19.96
C ALA A 219 35.57 -6.38 20.15
N ASP A 220 35.44 -7.02 21.28
CA ASP A 220 36.14 -8.25 21.58
C ASP A 220 35.84 -9.32 20.52
N VAL A 221 36.87 -9.86 19.87
CA VAL A 221 36.76 -10.86 18.79
C VAL A 221 35.95 -12.08 19.23
N ASP A 222 35.95 -12.41 20.52
CA ASP A 222 35.18 -13.50 21.10
C ASP A 222 33.68 -13.18 21.28
N GLU A 223 33.29 -11.92 21.45
CA GLU A 223 31.89 -11.50 21.61
C GLU A 223 31.15 -11.29 20.27
N LEU A 224 31.88 -10.91 19.22
CA LEU A 224 31.32 -10.64 17.88
C LEU A 224 30.47 -11.79 17.33
N PRO A 225 30.86 -13.07 17.36
CA PRO A 225 30.06 -14.19 16.88
C PRO A 225 28.73 -14.32 17.66
N HIS A 226 28.75 -14.11 18.97
CA HIS A 226 27.55 -14.14 19.81
C HIS A 226 26.59 -13.01 19.46
N LYS A 227 27.12 -11.79 19.22
CA LYS A 227 26.36 -10.61 18.80
C LYS A 227 25.71 -10.88 17.43
N LEU A 228 26.48 -11.39 16.45
CA LEU A 228 25.99 -11.73 15.11
C LEU A 228 24.84 -12.75 15.17
N LEU A 229 25.01 -13.84 15.93
CA LEU A 229 23.98 -14.87 16.05
C LEU A 229 22.72 -14.36 16.77
N ARG A 230 22.87 -13.45 17.76
CA ARG A 230 21.73 -12.80 18.42
C ARG A 230 20.95 -11.94 17.45
N VAL A 231 21.65 -11.08 16.68
CA VAL A 231 21.02 -10.22 15.66
C VAL A 231 20.30 -11.06 14.62
N ALA A 232 20.95 -12.12 14.10
CA ALA A 232 20.35 -13.03 13.15
C ALA A 232 19.07 -13.72 13.69
N ARG A 233 19.06 -14.15 14.97
CA ARG A 233 17.85 -14.74 15.60
C ARG A 233 16.70 -13.73 15.69
N VAL A 234 16.99 -12.48 16.06
CA VAL A 234 15.99 -11.40 16.11
C VAL A 234 15.47 -11.11 14.71
N HIS A 235 16.38 -11.02 13.72
CA HIS A 235 16.02 -10.83 12.33
C HIS A 235 15.06 -11.92 11.82
N PHE A 236 15.40 -13.21 11.98
CA PHE A 236 14.52 -14.30 11.56
C PHE A 236 13.18 -14.34 12.32
N ARG A 237 13.15 -13.91 13.58
CA ARG A 237 11.89 -13.77 14.32
C ARG A 237 11.00 -12.70 13.71
N ARG A 238 11.58 -11.55 13.35
CA ARG A 238 10.85 -10.43 12.69
C ARG A 238 10.36 -10.84 11.30
N GLN A 239 11.24 -11.42 10.48
CA GLN A 239 10.89 -11.91 9.14
C GLN A 239 9.74 -12.93 9.17
N LYS A 240 9.78 -13.83 10.14
CA LYS A 240 8.71 -14.78 10.35
C LYS A 240 7.40 -14.07 10.70
N LEU A 241 7.41 -13.16 11.67
CA LEU A 241 6.22 -12.39 12.05
C LEU A 241 5.67 -11.58 10.87
N ALA A 242 6.54 -10.99 10.05
CA ALA A 242 6.17 -10.26 8.85
C ALA A 242 5.41 -11.14 7.82
N ALA A 243 5.87 -12.38 7.64
CA ALA A 243 5.30 -13.29 6.63
C ALA A 243 4.09 -14.09 7.11
N THR A 244 4.04 -14.43 8.42
CA THR A 244 2.98 -15.28 8.97
C THR A 244 2.03 -14.56 9.92
N GLY A 245 2.41 -13.39 10.41
CA GLY A 245 1.70 -12.70 11.48
C GLY A 245 1.87 -13.35 12.86
N PRO A 246 1.30 -12.74 13.91
CA PRO A 246 1.27 -13.30 15.25
C PRO A 246 0.34 -14.53 15.32
N LYS A 247 0.53 -15.38 16.34
CA LYS A 247 -0.36 -16.51 16.58
C LYS A 247 -1.79 -16.03 16.87
N MET A 248 -2.77 -16.68 16.27
CA MET A 248 -4.17 -16.31 16.43
C MET A 248 -4.84 -17.04 17.59
N PRO A 249 -5.56 -16.31 18.48
CA PRO A 249 -6.46 -16.95 19.42
C PRO A 249 -7.61 -17.62 18.68
N SER A 250 -8.23 -18.63 19.30
CA SER A 250 -9.52 -19.06 18.83
C SER A 250 -10.56 -17.94 19.02
N ARG A 251 -11.64 -17.97 18.24
CA ARG A 251 -12.70 -16.95 18.35
C ARG A 251 -13.29 -16.89 19.76
N GLU A 252 -13.46 -18.05 20.38
CA GLU A 252 -13.93 -18.17 21.76
C GLU A 252 -12.96 -17.55 22.76
N GLN A 253 -11.65 -17.82 22.62
CA GLN A 253 -10.61 -17.20 23.47
C GLN A 253 -10.61 -15.68 23.33
N LEU A 254 -10.73 -15.19 22.08
CA LEU A 254 -10.80 -13.76 21.81
C LEU A 254 -12.03 -13.14 22.50
N PHE A 255 -13.20 -13.73 22.36
CA PHE A 255 -14.43 -13.23 22.94
C PHE A 255 -14.37 -13.24 24.49
N ASN A 256 -13.89 -14.32 25.08
CA ASN A 256 -13.72 -14.41 26.53
C ASN A 256 -12.72 -13.37 27.05
N SER A 257 -11.61 -13.16 26.34
CA SER A 257 -10.65 -12.12 26.68
C SER A 257 -11.25 -10.71 26.61
N LEU A 258 -12.01 -10.42 25.57
CA LEU A 258 -12.66 -9.12 25.38
C LEU A 258 -13.74 -8.86 26.46
N LEU A 259 -14.61 -9.83 26.71
CA LEU A 259 -15.64 -9.72 27.76
C LEU A 259 -15.06 -9.59 29.18
N ALA A 260 -13.85 -10.10 29.38
CA ALA A 260 -13.15 -9.95 30.66
C ALA A 260 -12.54 -8.53 30.86
N SER A 261 -12.43 -7.73 29.79
CA SER A 261 -11.83 -6.40 29.88
C SER A 261 -12.65 -5.45 30.78
N PRO A 262 -12.01 -4.58 31.55
CA PRO A 262 -12.70 -3.59 32.40
C PRO A 262 -13.64 -2.68 31.61
N THR A 263 -13.21 -2.25 30.42
CA THR A 263 -13.97 -1.38 29.52
C THR A 263 -15.30 -2.00 29.09
N ILE A 264 -15.29 -3.27 28.68
CA ILE A 264 -16.50 -3.96 28.25
C ILE A 264 -17.39 -4.30 29.45
N LYS A 265 -16.82 -4.72 30.58
CA LYS A 265 -17.59 -4.96 31.82
C LYS A 265 -18.35 -3.72 32.25
N LYS A 266 -17.68 -2.56 32.25
CA LYS A 266 -18.32 -1.27 32.54
C LYS A 266 -19.46 -0.98 31.55
N ALA A 267 -19.21 -1.13 30.25
CA ALA A 267 -20.23 -0.89 29.23
C ALA A 267 -21.44 -1.84 29.33
N ILE A 268 -21.23 -3.11 29.72
CA ILE A 268 -22.32 -4.07 30.00
C ILE A 268 -23.16 -3.61 31.20
N ASN A 269 -22.53 -3.15 32.29
CA ASN A 269 -23.23 -2.64 33.46
C ASN A 269 -24.03 -1.38 33.13
N ASP A 270 -23.47 -0.47 32.33
CA ASP A 270 -24.14 0.76 31.90
C ASP A 270 -25.34 0.46 30.99
N GLU A 271 -25.22 -0.51 30.08
CA GLU A 271 -26.28 -1.00 29.21
C GLU A 271 -27.43 -1.63 30.03
N ALA A 272 -27.08 -2.48 31.01
CA ALA A 272 -28.04 -3.14 31.89
C ALA A 272 -28.88 -2.11 32.65
N LYS A 273 -28.21 -1.09 33.22
CA LYS A 273 -28.87 0.00 33.95
C LYS A 273 -29.74 0.87 33.03
N SER A 274 -29.18 1.29 31.88
CA SER A 274 -29.85 2.24 30.97
C SER A 274 -31.08 1.64 30.30
N LYS A 275 -31.03 0.35 29.96
CA LYS A 275 -32.16 -0.37 29.32
C LYS A 275 -33.04 -1.14 30.27
N LYS A 276 -32.73 -1.13 31.58
CA LYS A 276 -33.46 -1.89 32.61
C LYS A 276 -33.55 -3.39 32.30
N ILE A 277 -32.44 -3.99 31.81
CA ILE A 277 -32.33 -5.41 31.51
C ILE A 277 -31.37 -6.11 32.48
N SER A 278 -31.43 -7.44 32.55
CA SER A 278 -30.49 -8.20 33.39
C SER A 278 -29.05 -8.05 32.87
N HIS A 279 -28.09 -8.18 33.78
CA HIS A 279 -26.65 -8.19 33.43
C HIS A 279 -26.33 -9.27 32.39
N GLU A 280 -26.94 -10.44 32.50
CA GLU A 280 -26.74 -11.51 31.55
C GLU A 280 -27.31 -11.19 30.16
N GLN A 281 -28.48 -10.53 30.07
CA GLN A 281 -28.99 -10.05 28.80
C GLN A 281 -28.09 -9.00 28.16
N ALA A 282 -27.54 -8.07 28.95
CA ALA A 282 -26.56 -7.09 28.46
C ALA A 282 -25.25 -7.78 28.00
N ARG A 283 -24.81 -8.83 28.71
CA ARG A 283 -23.65 -9.63 28.30
C ARG A 283 -23.91 -10.38 27.00
N GLN A 284 -25.11 -10.96 26.83
CA GLN A 284 -25.49 -11.61 25.57
C GLN A 284 -25.57 -10.61 24.41
N ASN A 285 -26.01 -9.37 24.66
CA ASN A 285 -25.95 -8.30 23.67
C ASN A 285 -24.50 -7.99 23.26
N ALA A 286 -23.58 -7.91 24.22
CA ALA A 286 -22.17 -7.72 23.92
C ALA A 286 -21.56 -8.88 23.09
N LEU A 287 -21.95 -10.13 23.39
CA LEU A 287 -21.55 -11.29 22.58
C LEU A 287 -22.08 -11.22 21.16
N LYS A 288 -23.34 -10.85 20.95
CA LYS A 288 -23.92 -10.65 19.62
C LYS A 288 -23.18 -9.55 18.84
N LEU A 289 -22.79 -8.47 19.51
CA LEU A 289 -21.99 -7.40 18.89
C LEU A 289 -20.58 -7.88 18.53
N LEU A 290 -19.93 -8.66 19.39
CA LEU A 290 -18.64 -9.28 19.07
C LEU A 290 -18.74 -10.22 17.87
N ASP A 291 -19.82 -11.01 17.80
CA ASP A 291 -20.07 -11.89 16.65
C ASP A 291 -20.34 -11.09 15.36
N GLU A 292 -21.01 -9.98 15.43
CA GLU A 292 -21.22 -9.05 14.32
C GLU A 292 -19.90 -8.45 13.84
N ILE A 293 -19.05 -7.99 14.74
CA ILE A 293 -17.83 -7.22 14.44
C ILE A 293 -16.67 -8.13 14.04
N ALA A 294 -16.36 -9.16 14.84
CA ALA A 294 -15.06 -9.81 14.80
C ALA A 294 -14.79 -10.62 13.53
N ALA A 295 -13.57 -10.52 13.02
CA ALA A 295 -13.06 -11.39 11.97
C ALA A 295 -12.93 -12.85 12.43
N ASN A 296 -12.86 -13.77 11.49
CA ASN A 296 -12.62 -15.20 11.72
C ASN A 296 -11.58 -15.70 10.71
N TYR A 297 -10.41 -15.15 10.78
CA TYR A 297 -9.33 -15.34 9.81
C TYR A 297 -9.00 -16.82 9.58
N SER A 298 -8.87 -17.21 8.32
CA SER A 298 -8.55 -18.55 7.89
C SER A 298 -7.51 -18.54 6.78
N ASP A 299 -6.32 -19.07 7.07
CA ASP A 299 -5.24 -19.18 6.08
C ASP A 299 -5.65 -20.07 4.89
N ALA A 300 -6.46 -21.09 5.08
CA ALA A 300 -6.99 -21.89 3.98
C ALA A 300 -7.86 -21.06 3.03
N THR A 301 -8.71 -20.18 3.57
CA THR A 301 -9.53 -19.27 2.77
C THR A 301 -8.66 -18.26 1.99
N ILE A 302 -7.60 -17.72 2.60
CA ILE A 302 -6.66 -16.83 1.92
C ILE A 302 -5.98 -17.51 0.74
N ARG A 303 -5.55 -18.76 0.89
CA ARG A 303 -4.94 -19.52 -0.21
C ARG A 303 -5.90 -19.81 -1.37
N VAL A 304 -7.14 -20.12 -1.07
CA VAL A 304 -8.17 -20.29 -2.12
C VAL A 304 -8.43 -18.95 -2.79
N ALA A 305 -8.58 -17.89 -2.01
CA ALA A 305 -8.78 -16.53 -2.52
C ALA A 305 -7.60 -16.10 -3.41
N ASP A 306 -6.35 -16.36 -3.01
CA ASP A 306 -5.17 -16.08 -3.80
C ASP A 306 -5.21 -16.72 -5.20
N ARG A 307 -5.58 -18.00 -5.30
CA ARG A 307 -5.72 -18.69 -6.59
C ARG A 307 -6.81 -18.07 -7.46
N VAL A 308 -7.96 -17.79 -6.88
CA VAL A 308 -9.10 -17.18 -7.57
C VAL A 308 -8.73 -15.76 -8.03
N LEU A 309 -8.09 -14.98 -7.17
CA LEU A 309 -7.66 -13.61 -7.49
C LEU A 309 -6.55 -13.58 -8.52
N THR A 310 -5.58 -14.49 -8.45
CA THR A 310 -4.54 -14.62 -9.50
C THR A 310 -5.17 -14.89 -10.87
N TRP A 311 -6.14 -15.80 -10.93
CA TRP A 311 -6.90 -16.03 -12.17
C TRP A 311 -7.67 -14.78 -12.61
N LEU A 312 -8.33 -14.09 -11.67
CA LEU A 312 -9.13 -12.89 -11.94
C LEU A 312 -8.26 -11.75 -12.51
N TRP A 313 -7.12 -11.44 -11.88
CA TRP A 313 -6.21 -10.37 -12.30
C TRP A 313 -5.57 -10.66 -13.66
N ASN A 314 -5.24 -11.91 -13.94
CA ASN A 314 -4.69 -12.30 -15.24
C ASN A 314 -5.72 -12.39 -16.36
N LYS A 315 -7.02 -12.54 -16.04
CA LYS A 315 -8.09 -12.72 -17.02
C LYS A 315 -8.87 -11.45 -17.31
N LEU A 316 -9.11 -10.62 -16.30
CA LEU A 316 -9.87 -9.36 -16.42
C LEU A 316 -8.97 -8.15 -16.64
N TYR A 317 -7.79 -8.17 -16.04
CA TYR A 317 -6.81 -7.10 -16.10
C TYR A 317 -5.55 -7.59 -16.81
N ASN A 318 -4.85 -6.68 -17.46
CA ASN A 318 -3.55 -6.95 -18.10
C ASN A 318 -2.39 -6.90 -17.09
N GLY A 319 -2.65 -7.29 -15.85
CA GLY A 319 -1.70 -7.26 -14.76
C GLY A 319 -1.94 -6.10 -13.78
N ILE A 320 -1.12 -6.07 -12.76
CA ILE A 320 -1.11 -5.06 -11.71
C ILE A 320 0.30 -4.48 -11.66
N ASP A 321 0.41 -3.17 -11.78
CA ASP A 321 1.66 -2.45 -11.56
C ASP A 321 1.75 -2.02 -10.09
N ILE A 322 2.81 -2.49 -9.39
CA ILE A 322 3.01 -2.23 -7.96
C ILE A 322 4.35 -1.54 -7.80
N LYS A 323 4.34 -0.33 -7.21
CA LYS A 323 5.55 0.47 -7.02
C LYS A 323 5.78 0.82 -5.54
N TYR A 324 7.05 1.13 -5.21
CA TYR A 324 7.50 1.61 -3.89
C TYR A 324 7.28 0.61 -2.75
N THR A 325 7.55 -0.67 -3.02
CA THR A 325 7.35 -1.77 -2.06
C THR A 325 8.47 -1.89 -1.02
N GLU A 326 9.66 -1.36 -1.32
CA GLU A 326 10.88 -1.47 -0.52
C GLU A 326 10.67 -0.93 0.89
N GLN A 327 10.05 0.24 0.99
CA GLN A 327 9.76 0.90 2.27
C GLN A 327 8.85 0.07 3.19
N ILE A 328 7.94 -0.76 2.61
CA ILE A 328 7.07 -1.65 3.39
C ILE A 328 7.89 -2.78 4.01
N HIS A 329 8.84 -3.29 3.24
CA HIS A 329 9.77 -4.30 3.73
C HIS A 329 10.66 -3.75 4.83
N ASP A 330 11.15 -2.53 4.71
CA ASP A 330 11.97 -1.86 5.73
C ASP A 330 11.20 -1.65 7.03
N LEU A 331 9.96 -1.17 6.97
CA LEU A 331 9.10 -1.04 8.14
C LEU A 331 8.88 -2.38 8.85
N THR A 332 8.61 -3.44 8.07
CA THR A 332 8.42 -4.78 8.64
C THR A 332 9.71 -5.33 9.25
N ASN A 333 10.86 -5.08 8.65
CA ASN A 333 12.17 -5.48 9.17
C ASN A 333 12.48 -4.75 10.49
N LYS A 334 12.11 -3.49 10.58
CA LYS A 334 12.21 -2.67 11.81
C LYS A 334 11.19 -3.06 12.88
N GLY A 335 10.20 -3.89 12.53
CA GLY A 335 9.18 -4.42 13.46
C GLY A 335 8.03 -3.47 13.72
N HIS A 336 7.76 -2.53 12.80
CA HIS A 336 6.62 -1.64 12.87
C HIS A 336 5.30 -2.38 12.69
N GLU A 337 4.27 -1.92 13.38
CA GLU A 337 2.88 -2.27 13.11
C GLU A 337 2.37 -1.43 11.94
N ILE A 338 1.90 -2.06 10.88
CA ILE A 338 1.53 -1.34 9.65
C ILE A 338 0.03 -1.18 9.54
N ILE A 339 -0.39 0.06 9.33
CA ILE A 339 -1.76 0.42 9.02
C ILE A 339 -1.82 0.91 7.58
N TYR A 340 -2.48 0.14 6.71
CA TYR A 340 -2.65 0.52 5.32
C TYR A 340 -3.87 1.41 5.16
N MET A 341 -3.67 2.60 4.61
CA MET A 341 -4.73 3.58 4.36
C MET A 341 -4.82 3.90 2.87
N PRO A 342 -5.54 3.08 2.09
CA PRO A 342 -5.70 3.31 0.66
C PRO A 342 -6.79 4.35 0.36
N CYS A 343 -6.69 5.00 -0.83
CA CYS A 343 -7.83 5.64 -1.45
C CYS A 343 -8.90 4.61 -1.82
N HIS A 344 -10.15 5.05 -1.98
CA HIS A 344 -11.27 4.15 -2.24
C HIS A 344 -11.97 4.46 -3.56
N ARG A 345 -11.72 3.64 -4.57
CA ARG A 345 -12.21 3.83 -5.94
C ARG A 345 -13.18 2.76 -6.39
N SER A 346 -12.99 1.52 -5.92
CA SER A 346 -13.74 0.33 -6.35
C SER A 346 -13.90 -0.67 -5.21
N HIS A 347 -14.87 -1.55 -5.29
CA HIS A 347 -14.92 -2.73 -4.43
C HIS A 347 -13.71 -3.67 -4.65
N MET A 348 -13.08 -3.56 -5.82
CA MET A 348 -11.87 -4.32 -6.13
C MET A 348 -10.67 -3.91 -5.27
N ASP A 349 -10.67 -2.71 -4.70
CA ASP A 349 -9.57 -2.21 -3.84
C ASP A 349 -9.31 -3.11 -2.63
N TYR A 350 -10.39 -3.69 -2.06
CA TYR A 350 -10.26 -4.64 -0.94
C TYR A 350 -9.47 -5.88 -1.34
N LEU A 351 -9.70 -6.35 -2.55
CA LEU A 351 -9.08 -7.57 -3.08
C LEU A 351 -7.67 -7.27 -3.57
N LEU A 352 -7.50 -6.18 -4.34
CA LEU A 352 -6.24 -5.79 -4.96
C LEU A 352 -5.14 -5.60 -3.92
N LEU A 353 -5.36 -4.73 -2.94
CA LEU A 353 -4.34 -4.44 -1.93
C LEU A 353 -4.01 -5.66 -1.07
N THR A 354 -5.02 -6.45 -0.67
CA THR A 354 -4.79 -7.68 0.11
C THR A 354 -4.00 -8.72 -0.68
N TYR A 355 -4.33 -8.90 -1.96
CA TYR A 355 -3.62 -9.76 -2.89
C TYR A 355 -2.16 -9.32 -3.06
N SER A 356 -1.94 -8.02 -3.29
CA SER A 356 -0.61 -7.46 -3.48
C SER A 356 0.27 -7.64 -2.24
N ILE A 357 -0.23 -7.32 -1.04
CA ILE A 357 0.48 -7.53 0.22
C ILE A 357 0.84 -9.02 0.41
N TYR A 358 -0.08 -9.93 0.10
CA TYR A 358 0.20 -11.36 0.16
C TYR A 358 1.29 -11.75 -0.83
N HIS A 359 1.30 -11.19 -2.04
CA HIS A 359 2.33 -11.46 -3.04
C HIS A 359 3.69 -10.83 -2.70
N LEU A 360 3.72 -9.75 -1.93
CA LEU A 360 4.95 -9.18 -1.35
C LEU A 360 5.53 -10.03 -0.20
N GLY A 361 4.91 -11.17 0.11
CA GLY A 361 5.40 -12.06 1.16
C GLY A 361 5.05 -11.60 2.57
N LEU A 362 4.13 -10.69 2.70
CA LEU A 362 3.65 -10.15 3.97
C LEU A 362 2.31 -10.78 4.36
N VAL A 363 1.98 -10.71 5.65
CA VAL A 363 0.69 -11.20 6.13
C VAL A 363 -0.44 -10.27 5.67
N PRO A 364 -1.56 -10.81 5.12
CA PRO A 364 -2.71 -9.99 4.79
C PRO A 364 -3.25 -9.24 6.00
N PRO A 365 -3.51 -7.93 5.90
CA PRO A 365 -4.03 -7.13 7.01
C PRO A 365 -5.48 -7.49 7.32
N HIS A 366 -5.92 -7.23 8.55
CA HIS A 366 -7.32 -7.22 8.91
C HIS A 366 -8.01 -6.02 8.24
N ILE A 367 -9.22 -6.22 7.71
CA ILE A 367 -9.89 -5.26 6.84
C ILE A 367 -11.11 -4.69 7.56
N ALA A 368 -11.15 -3.38 7.79
CA ALA A 368 -12.37 -2.71 8.23
C ALA A 368 -13.36 -2.63 7.06
N ALA A 369 -14.44 -3.39 7.12
CA ALA A 369 -15.46 -3.46 6.10
C ALA A 369 -16.80 -2.92 6.61
N GLY A 370 -17.55 -2.22 5.76
CA GLY A 370 -18.89 -1.77 6.13
C GLY A 370 -19.84 -2.94 6.39
N ILE A 371 -20.71 -2.82 7.38
CA ILE A 371 -21.69 -3.85 7.77
C ILE A 371 -22.58 -4.31 6.61
N ASN A 372 -22.79 -3.45 5.61
CA ASN A 372 -23.52 -3.78 4.39
C ASN A 372 -22.86 -4.89 3.55
N LEU A 373 -21.60 -5.21 3.80
CA LEU A 373 -20.88 -6.32 3.17
C LEU A 373 -21.05 -7.66 3.94
N ASN A 374 -21.69 -7.63 5.10
CA ASN A 374 -21.93 -8.81 5.94
C ASN A 374 -23.24 -9.52 5.56
N PHE A 375 -23.41 -9.90 4.31
CA PHE A 375 -24.57 -10.67 3.83
C PHE A 375 -24.15 -12.08 3.39
N PHE A 376 -25.08 -13.02 3.47
CA PHE A 376 -24.83 -14.41 3.05
C PHE A 376 -24.74 -14.54 1.52
N PRO A 377 -23.76 -15.29 0.95
CA PRO A 377 -22.68 -16.00 1.62
C PRO A 377 -21.38 -15.17 1.75
N ALA A 378 -21.35 -13.98 1.18
CA ALA A 378 -20.14 -13.15 1.04
C ALA A 378 -19.53 -12.74 2.39
N GLY A 379 -20.38 -12.36 3.36
CA GLY A 379 -19.94 -11.96 4.70
C GLY A 379 -19.09 -13.02 5.40
N GLY A 380 -19.46 -14.29 5.24
CA GLY A 380 -18.70 -15.42 5.79
C GLY A 380 -17.32 -15.58 5.15
N ILE A 381 -17.21 -15.36 3.82
CA ILE A 381 -15.96 -15.42 3.07
C ILE A 381 -15.06 -14.26 3.48
N PHE A 382 -15.60 -13.03 3.52
CA PHE A 382 -14.83 -11.85 3.92
C PHE A 382 -14.33 -11.95 5.34
N ARG A 383 -15.15 -12.44 6.26
CA ARG A 383 -14.79 -12.67 7.65
C ARG A 383 -13.60 -13.64 7.79
N ARG A 384 -13.62 -14.72 7.00
CA ARG A 384 -12.52 -15.70 6.94
C ARG A 384 -11.28 -15.14 6.22
N SER A 385 -11.45 -14.14 5.40
CA SER A 385 -10.35 -13.40 4.76
C SER A 385 -9.80 -12.25 5.61
N GLY A 386 -10.23 -12.12 6.86
CA GLY A 386 -9.73 -11.13 7.80
C GLY A 386 -10.59 -9.86 7.91
N ALA A 387 -11.76 -9.80 7.26
CA ALA A 387 -12.66 -8.66 7.41
C ALA A 387 -13.34 -8.65 8.79
N PHE A 388 -13.35 -7.49 9.43
CA PHE A 388 -14.20 -7.16 10.56
C PHE A 388 -15.17 -6.05 10.16
N PHE A 389 -16.39 -6.06 10.74
CA PHE A 389 -17.46 -5.22 10.23
C PHE A 389 -17.71 -4.01 11.11
N ILE A 390 -17.92 -2.86 10.46
CA ILE A 390 -18.16 -1.57 11.10
C ILE A 390 -19.51 -1.00 10.65
N ARG A 391 -20.31 -0.54 11.61
CA ARG A 391 -21.55 0.20 11.34
C ARG A 391 -21.23 1.61 10.85
N ARG A 392 -22.10 2.19 10.03
CA ARG A 392 -21.93 3.54 9.48
C ARG A 392 -21.95 4.63 10.56
N SER A 393 -22.66 4.40 11.65
CA SER A 393 -22.78 5.31 12.78
C SER A 393 -22.74 4.55 14.09
N PHE A 394 -22.07 5.12 15.08
CA PHE A 394 -22.04 4.64 16.46
C PHE A 394 -22.97 5.43 17.38
N ALA A 395 -23.65 6.46 16.82
CA ALA A 395 -24.51 7.33 17.58
C ALA A 395 -25.58 6.53 18.32
N GLY A 396 -25.77 6.81 19.60
CA GLY A 396 -26.78 6.18 20.44
C GLY A 396 -26.44 4.77 20.96
N ASN A 397 -25.37 4.11 20.51
CA ASN A 397 -25.00 2.76 20.97
C ASN A 397 -23.64 2.74 21.67
N LYS A 398 -23.62 3.06 22.97
CA LYS A 398 -22.43 3.10 23.81
C LYS A 398 -21.77 1.72 23.94
N LEU A 399 -22.58 0.64 24.08
CA LEU A 399 -22.06 -0.72 24.16
C LEU A 399 -21.34 -1.13 22.87
N TYR A 400 -21.92 -0.85 21.69
CA TYR A 400 -21.29 -1.11 20.41
C TYR A 400 -19.93 -0.39 20.30
N SER A 401 -19.91 0.89 20.66
CA SER A 401 -18.68 1.69 20.61
C SER A 401 -17.59 1.13 21.52
N ALA A 402 -17.92 0.70 22.73
CA ALA A 402 -16.98 0.11 23.68
C ALA A 402 -16.43 -1.24 23.14
N VAL A 403 -17.32 -2.11 22.66
CA VAL A 403 -16.95 -3.42 22.10
C VAL A 403 -16.05 -3.26 20.87
N PHE A 404 -16.39 -2.34 19.97
CA PHE A 404 -15.62 -2.10 18.76
C PHE A 404 -14.22 -1.57 19.07
N LYS A 405 -14.11 -0.57 19.94
CA LYS A 405 -12.82 0.01 20.35
C LYS A 405 -11.93 -1.00 21.04
N GLU A 406 -12.49 -1.83 21.92
CA GLU A 406 -11.73 -2.87 22.60
C GLU A 406 -11.25 -3.94 21.63
N TYR A 407 -12.09 -4.35 20.68
CA TYR A 407 -11.71 -5.28 19.63
C TYR A 407 -10.56 -4.73 18.77
N LEU A 408 -10.67 -3.49 18.32
CA LEU A 408 -9.63 -2.82 17.52
C LEU A 408 -8.31 -2.69 18.31
N SER A 409 -8.40 -2.30 19.58
CA SER A 409 -7.25 -2.22 20.47
C SER A 409 -6.54 -3.56 20.63
N GLN A 410 -7.29 -4.67 20.76
CA GLN A 410 -6.72 -6.00 20.84
C GLN A 410 -6.01 -6.44 19.53
N LEU A 411 -6.49 -6.01 18.37
CA LEU A 411 -5.79 -6.26 17.11
C LEU A 411 -4.40 -5.61 17.14
N PHE A 412 -4.30 -4.35 17.55
CA PHE A 412 -3.02 -3.63 17.61
C PHE A 412 -2.10 -4.16 18.71
N ILE A 413 -2.60 -4.44 19.92
CA ILE A 413 -1.79 -5.00 21.01
C ILE A 413 -1.18 -6.34 20.60
N LYS A 414 -1.92 -7.16 19.85
CA LYS A 414 -1.41 -8.45 19.33
C LYS A 414 -0.49 -8.32 18.12
N GLY A 415 -0.41 -7.15 17.50
CA GLY A 415 0.45 -6.87 16.36
C GLY A 415 -0.13 -7.35 15.02
N TYR A 416 -1.43 -7.19 14.82
CA TYR A 416 -2.07 -7.45 13.54
C TYR A 416 -2.15 -6.18 12.70
N SER A 417 -1.58 -6.20 11.50
CA SER A 417 -1.76 -5.13 10.54
C SER A 417 -3.23 -4.92 10.20
N VAL A 418 -3.64 -3.67 10.07
CA VAL A 418 -5.03 -3.30 9.78
C VAL A 418 -5.09 -2.46 8.50
N LYS A 419 -6.17 -2.61 7.75
CA LYS A 419 -6.47 -1.80 6.57
C LYS A 419 -7.84 -1.16 6.72
N PHE A 420 -7.91 0.15 6.52
CA PHE A 420 -9.18 0.89 6.45
C PHE A 420 -9.10 2.09 5.52
N TYR A 421 -10.26 2.51 5.03
CA TYR A 421 -10.39 3.62 4.08
C TYR A 421 -10.82 4.88 4.81
N THR A 422 -9.95 5.88 4.84
CA THR A 422 -10.23 7.19 5.47
C THR A 422 -11.40 7.92 4.84
N GLU A 423 -11.61 7.78 3.55
CA GLU A 423 -12.72 8.39 2.82
C GLU A 423 -14.10 7.90 3.31
N GLY A 424 -14.17 6.72 3.93
CA GLY A 424 -15.40 6.12 4.44
C GLY A 424 -16.45 5.82 3.36
N GLY A 425 -16.09 5.95 2.09
CA GLY A 425 -16.92 5.63 0.94
C GLY A 425 -16.11 5.72 -0.35
N ARG A 426 -16.62 5.12 -1.44
CA ARG A 426 -15.94 5.17 -2.73
C ARG A 426 -16.12 6.52 -3.41
N SER A 427 -15.07 7.05 -4.01
CA SER A 427 -15.14 8.21 -4.87
C SER A 427 -15.96 7.90 -6.14
N ARG A 428 -16.92 8.76 -6.49
CA ARG A 428 -17.70 8.70 -7.73
C ARG A 428 -17.13 9.59 -8.80
N THR A 429 -16.32 10.55 -8.40
CA THR A 429 -15.77 11.58 -9.27
C THR A 429 -14.33 11.32 -9.68
N GLY A 430 -13.68 10.35 -9.05
CA GLY A 430 -12.25 10.08 -9.24
C GLY A 430 -11.32 10.92 -8.34
N ARG A 431 -11.84 11.95 -7.66
CA ARG A 431 -11.11 12.74 -6.65
C ARG A 431 -11.10 12.02 -5.31
N LEU A 432 -10.11 12.29 -4.46
CA LEU A 432 -10.16 11.89 -3.06
C LEU A 432 -11.32 12.59 -2.35
N LEU A 433 -11.99 11.87 -1.47
CA LEU A 433 -13.01 12.44 -0.59
C LEU A 433 -12.38 12.96 0.71
N PRO A 434 -12.97 13.96 1.37
CA PRO A 434 -12.51 14.42 2.67
C PRO A 434 -12.38 13.26 3.67
N PRO A 435 -11.31 13.21 4.47
CA PRO A 435 -11.04 12.10 5.36
C PRO A 435 -12.00 12.08 6.55
N LYS A 436 -12.44 10.86 6.94
CA LYS A 436 -13.17 10.59 8.17
C LYS A 436 -12.19 10.14 9.24
N THR A 437 -12.06 10.92 10.27
CA THR A 437 -11.06 10.78 11.32
C THR A 437 -11.35 9.70 12.37
N GLY A 438 -12.57 9.15 12.41
CA GLY A 438 -13.02 8.26 13.49
C GLY A 438 -12.18 7.00 13.70
N MET A 439 -11.83 6.28 12.63
CA MET A 439 -10.98 5.09 12.72
C MET A 439 -9.55 5.44 13.13
N LEU A 440 -9.00 6.53 12.60
CA LEU A 440 -7.67 7.01 12.94
C LEU A 440 -7.59 7.46 14.41
N ALA A 441 -8.62 8.16 14.91
CA ALA A 441 -8.73 8.52 16.32
C ALA A 441 -8.74 7.29 17.24
N MET A 442 -9.49 6.24 16.87
CA MET A 442 -9.51 4.98 17.63
C MET A 442 -8.16 4.25 17.57
N THR A 443 -7.43 4.37 16.48
CA THR A 443 -6.07 3.83 16.36
C THR A 443 -5.10 4.53 17.32
N LEU A 444 -5.11 5.85 17.36
CA LEU A 444 -4.27 6.59 18.31
C LEU A 444 -4.69 6.32 19.76
N GLN A 445 -5.99 6.22 20.04
CA GLN A 445 -6.48 5.79 21.36
C GLN A 445 -5.98 4.41 21.77
N ALA A 446 -5.90 3.48 20.82
CA ALA A 446 -5.33 2.16 21.08
C ALA A 446 -3.82 2.23 21.37
N MET A 447 -3.09 3.09 20.64
CA MET A 447 -1.66 3.34 20.88
C MET A 447 -1.41 3.92 22.29
N LEU A 448 -2.26 4.83 22.75
CA LEU A 448 -2.20 5.41 24.12
C LEU A 448 -2.48 4.37 25.23
N ARG A 449 -2.77 3.13 24.91
CA ARG A 449 -2.81 2.02 25.86
C ARG A 449 -1.45 1.33 26.08
N GLY A 450 -0.36 1.88 25.53
CA GLY A 450 0.99 1.37 25.73
C GLY A 450 1.35 0.21 24.79
N ILE A 451 1.19 0.41 23.48
CA ILE A 451 1.64 -0.55 22.48
C ILE A 451 3.17 -0.44 22.35
N ASP A 452 3.88 -1.54 22.56
CA ASP A 452 5.36 -1.59 22.52
C ASP A 452 5.94 -1.39 21.12
N ARG A 453 5.16 -1.67 20.07
CA ARG A 453 5.62 -1.57 18.70
C ARG A 453 5.35 -0.20 18.11
N PRO A 454 6.28 0.38 17.36
CA PRO A 454 6.00 1.61 16.63
C PRO A 454 4.94 1.36 15.56
N ILE A 455 3.99 2.27 15.46
CA ILE A 455 2.92 2.23 14.45
C ILE A 455 3.34 3.09 13.26
N SER A 456 3.20 2.54 12.06
CA SER A 456 3.37 3.27 10.81
C SER A 456 2.12 3.20 9.95
N ILE A 457 1.67 4.36 9.49
CA ILE A 457 0.60 4.48 8.51
C ILE A 457 1.25 4.46 7.12
N VAL A 458 0.72 3.61 6.24
CA VAL A 458 1.14 3.52 4.85
C VAL A 458 0.00 3.98 3.97
N PRO A 459 0.08 5.19 3.42
CA PRO A 459 -0.84 5.68 2.40
C PRO A 459 -0.71 4.85 1.13
N VAL A 460 -1.83 4.53 0.45
CA VAL A 460 -1.77 3.72 -0.77
C VAL A 460 -2.66 4.34 -1.85
N TYR A 461 -2.04 4.70 -2.97
CA TYR A 461 -2.78 5.06 -4.17
C TYR A 461 -3.21 3.79 -4.91
N ILE A 462 -4.48 3.75 -5.33
CA ILE A 462 -5.03 2.71 -6.18
C ILE A 462 -5.66 3.37 -7.39
N GLY A 463 -5.28 2.92 -8.58
CA GLY A 463 -5.80 3.41 -9.86
C GLY A 463 -6.17 2.27 -10.80
N TYR A 464 -7.05 2.54 -11.75
CA TYR A 464 -7.51 1.59 -12.75
C TYR A 464 -7.70 2.28 -14.10
N GLU A 465 -7.40 1.58 -15.18
CA GLU A 465 -7.79 2.01 -16.53
C GLU A 465 -9.27 1.74 -16.82
N HIS A 466 -9.89 0.83 -16.06
CA HIS A 466 -11.34 0.63 -16.06
C HIS A 466 -11.84 0.25 -14.66
N VAL A 467 -12.75 1.05 -14.12
CA VAL A 467 -13.42 0.76 -12.85
C VAL A 467 -14.68 -0.05 -13.13
N MET A 468 -14.84 -1.19 -12.47
CA MET A 468 -15.96 -2.11 -12.73
C MET A 468 -17.33 -1.49 -12.47
N GLU A 469 -17.45 -0.64 -11.46
CA GLU A 469 -18.70 0.01 -11.03
C GLU A 469 -19.00 1.31 -11.74
N ILE A 470 -18.24 1.67 -12.75
CA ILE A 470 -18.30 3.00 -13.37
C ILE A 470 -19.72 3.34 -13.88
N ASN A 471 -20.43 2.38 -14.46
CA ASN A 471 -21.81 2.58 -14.93
C ASN A 471 -22.81 2.82 -13.80
N THR A 472 -22.56 2.27 -12.62
CA THR A 472 -23.36 2.53 -11.41
C THR A 472 -23.11 3.94 -10.91
N TYR A 473 -21.85 4.39 -10.93
CA TYR A 473 -21.48 5.76 -10.54
C TYR A 473 -22.16 6.80 -11.41
N LEU A 474 -22.29 6.55 -12.71
CA LEU A 474 -23.02 7.45 -13.61
C LEU A 474 -24.49 7.61 -13.23
N LYS A 475 -25.17 6.52 -12.93
CA LYS A 475 -26.57 6.53 -12.52
C LYS A 475 -26.76 7.28 -11.21
N GLU A 476 -25.89 7.02 -10.23
CA GLU A 476 -25.91 7.74 -8.96
C GLU A 476 -25.62 9.24 -9.12
N LEU A 477 -24.72 9.64 -10.02
CA LEU A 477 -24.43 11.04 -10.33
C LEU A 477 -25.55 11.71 -11.13
N ALA A 478 -26.34 10.95 -11.90
CA ALA A 478 -27.53 11.42 -12.60
C ALA A 478 -28.75 11.60 -11.70
N GLY A 479 -28.65 11.21 -10.42
CA GLY A 479 -29.72 11.37 -9.43
C GLY A 479 -30.56 10.12 -9.18
N ASP A 480 -30.20 8.97 -9.76
CA ASP A 480 -30.88 7.71 -9.47
C ASP A 480 -30.63 7.26 -8.03
N ASP A 481 -31.66 6.71 -7.39
CA ASP A 481 -31.56 6.15 -6.06
C ASP A 481 -30.49 5.05 -5.96
N LYS A 482 -29.75 5.04 -4.85
CA LYS A 482 -28.76 4.02 -4.54
C LYS A 482 -29.41 2.64 -4.45
N LYS A 483 -29.45 1.91 -5.54
CA LYS A 483 -29.81 0.50 -5.52
C LYS A 483 -28.69 -0.26 -4.81
N GLY A 484 -29.07 -1.16 -3.87
CA GLY A 484 -28.13 -2.00 -3.15
C GLY A 484 -27.23 -2.76 -4.14
N GLU A 485 -25.95 -2.39 -4.19
CA GLU A 485 -24.97 -3.02 -5.07
C GLU A 485 -24.75 -4.45 -4.61
N SER A 486 -25.10 -5.39 -5.44
CA SER A 486 -24.78 -6.80 -5.24
C SER A 486 -23.37 -7.08 -5.75
N ILE A 487 -22.49 -7.55 -4.84
CA ILE A 487 -21.17 -8.10 -5.24
C ILE A 487 -21.37 -9.26 -6.23
N PHE A 488 -22.53 -9.92 -6.23
CA PHE A 488 -22.91 -10.89 -7.26
C PHE A 488 -23.03 -10.26 -8.67
N GLY A 489 -23.35 -8.97 -8.78
CA GLY A 489 -23.28 -8.23 -10.05
C GLY A 489 -21.87 -8.22 -10.62
N ILE A 490 -20.86 -8.16 -9.76
CA ILE A 490 -19.43 -8.26 -10.15
C ILE A 490 -19.15 -9.62 -10.77
N PHE A 491 -19.58 -10.71 -10.14
CA PHE A 491 -19.39 -12.05 -10.67
C PHE A 491 -20.21 -12.31 -11.94
N LYS A 492 -21.35 -11.67 -12.11
CA LYS A 492 -22.15 -11.72 -13.36
C LYS A 492 -21.49 -10.96 -14.50
N ALA A 493 -20.80 -9.86 -14.21
CA ALA A 493 -20.01 -9.11 -15.18
C ALA A 493 -18.77 -9.90 -15.68
N ILE A 494 -18.24 -10.82 -14.88
CA ILE A 494 -17.15 -11.75 -15.25
C ILE A 494 -17.57 -12.65 -16.45
N LYS A 495 -18.85 -12.91 -16.62
CA LYS A 495 -19.36 -13.72 -17.75
C LYS A 495 -19.13 -13.04 -19.12
N ASN A 496 -19.03 -11.72 -19.16
CA ASN A 496 -18.70 -10.92 -20.33
C ASN A 496 -17.26 -10.40 -20.21
N LEU A 497 -16.27 -11.30 -20.21
CA LEU A 497 -14.85 -11.03 -20.09
C LEU A 497 -14.40 -9.91 -21.02
N LYS A 498 -14.28 -8.70 -20.49
CA LYS A 498 -13.73 -7.53 -21.17
C LYS A 498 -12.30 -7.29 -20.66
N ASN A 499 -11.47 -6.78 -21.53
CA ASN A 499 -10.16 -6.25 -21.15
C ASN A 499 -10.37 -4.96 -20.36
N TYR A 500 -10.03 -4.96 -19.06
CA TYR A 500 -10.13 -3.80 -18.18
C TYR A 500 -8.83 -2.99 -18.08
N GLY A 501 -7.82 -3.30 -18.87
CA GLY A 501 -6.54 -2.63 -18.80
C GLY A 501 -5.74 -3.05 -17.58
N ARG A 502 -4.91 -2.15 -17.06
CA ARG A 502 -4.04 -2.41 -15.91
C ARG A 502 -4.66 -1.85 -14.62
N GLY A 503 -4.30 -2.48 -13.49
CA GLY A 503 -4.47 -1.94 -12.15
C GLY A 503 -3.16 -1.37 -11.63
N TYR A 504 -3.20 -0.25 -10.90
CA TYR A 504 -2.03 0.44 -10.36
C TYR A 504 -2.13 0.51 -8.84
N LEU A 505 -1.04 0.21 -8.17
CA LEU A 505 -0.95 0.26 -6.71
C LEU A 505 0.41 0.83 -6.30
N ASN A 506 0.42 2.09 -5.86
CA ASN A 506 1.63 2.76 -5.39
C ASN A 506 1.56 2.99 -3.88
N PHE A 507 2.62 2.63 -3.19
CA PHE A 507 2.76 2.94 -1.77
C PHE A 507 3.35 4.34 -1.61
N GLY A 508 2.58 5.25 -1.00
CA GLY A 508 3.02 6.59 -0.64
C GLY A 508 3.99 6.56 0.54
N ASP A 509 4.55 7.73 0.88
CA ASP A 509 5.51 7.83 1.97
C ASP A 509 4.90 7.45 3.31
N PRO A 510 5.49 6.48 4.02
CA PRO A 510 4.99 6.05 5.31
C PRO A 510 5.10 7.15 6.37
N ILE A 511 4.12 7.21 7.24
CA ILE A 511 4.10 8.14 8.36
C ILE A 511 4.29 7.33 9.66
N SER A 512 5.42 7.50 10.32
CA SER A 512 5.63 6.95 11.68
C SER A 512 4.82 7.76 12.67
N VAL A 513 3.78 7.16 13.25
CA VAL A 513 2.89 7.85 14.20
C VAL A 513 3.66 8.28 15.44
N ASN A 514 4.60 7.47 15.91
CA ASN A 514 5.44 7.79 17.06
C ASN A 514 6.32 9.01 16.78
N GLN A 515 6.95 9.06 15.60
CA GLN A 515 7.78 10.20 15.21
C GLN A 515 6.92 11.45 15.02
N TYR A 516 5.81 11.35 14.33
CA TYR A 516 4.86 12.44 14.12
C TYR A 516 4.40 13.05 15.46
N LEU A 517 4.04 12.21 16.43
CA LEU A 517 3.64 12.70 17.75
C LEU A 517 4.81 13.28 18.54
N ASN A 518 6.03 12.75 18.40
CA ASN A 518 7.21 13.34 19.05
C ASN A 518 7.49 14.77 18.53
N GLU A 519 7.22 15.03 17.25
CA GLU A 519 7.44 16.32 16.61
C GLU A 519 6.32 17.34 16.92
N HIS A 520 5.06 16.89 16.95
CA HIS A 520 3.89 17.78 17.03
C HIS A 520 3.20 17.80 18.41
N GLN A 521 3.47 16.83 19.26
CA GLN A 521 2.90 16.68 20.60
C GLN A 521 3.91 15.95 21.51
N PRO A 522 5.04 16.56 21.90
CA PRO A 522 6.14 15.91 22.62
C PRO A 522 5.70 15.15 23.88
N ASP A 523 4.74 15.69 24.61
CA ASP A 523 4.23 15.16 25.88
C ASP A 523 3.17 14.05 25.71
N TRP A 524 2.96 13.53 24.49
CA TRP A 524 1.90 12.54 24.22
C TRP A 524 2.01 11.27 25.07
N ARG A 525 3.24 10.94 25.53
CA ARG A 525 3.49 9.75 26.35
C ARG A 525 2.88 9.85 27.75
N GLU A 526 2.68 11.06 28.28
CA GLU A 526 1.99 11.29 29.55
C GLU A 526 0.51 10.89 29.49
N SER A 527 -0.05 10.86 28.30
CA SER A 527 -1.42 10.37 28.05
C SER A 527 -1.52 8.85 27.95
N ILE A 528 -0.43 8.09 28.12
CA ILE A 528 -0.47 6.62 28.09
C ILE A 528 -1.12 6.08 29.35
N HIS A 529 -2.20 5.28 29.15
CA HIS A 529 -2.90 4.61 30.25
C HIS A 529 -3.30 3.20 29.84
N PRO A 530 -2.74 2.13 30.44
CA PRO A 530 -2.91 0.75 29.96
C PRO A 530 -4.35 0.22 29.99
N THR A 531 -5.18 0.69 30.92
CA THR A 531 -6.54 0.17 31.13
C THR A 531 -7.63 1.06 30.56
N ASP A 532 -7.46 2.38 30.58
CA ASP A 532 -8.48 3.33 30.19
C ASP A 532 -8.25 3.94 28.80
N VAL A 533 -9.33 4.13 28.06
CA VAL A 533 -9.27 4.79 26.77
C VAL A 533 -9.18 6.29 26.96
N GLN A 534 -8.02 6.85 26.74
CA GLN A 534 -7.75 8.27 26.88
C GLN A 534 -8.31 9.08 25.69
N LYS A 535 -8.78 10.29 26.00
CA LYS A 535 -9.21 11.28 24.99
C LYS A 535 -8.64 12.66 25.35
N PRO A 536 -7.32 12.84 25.26
CA PRO A 536 -6.71 14.12 25.53
C PRO A 536 -7.20 15.17 24.52
N GLN A 537 -7.17 16.44 24.92
CA GLN A 537 -7.68 17.55 24.08
C GLN A 537 -6.93 17.67 22.74
N TRP A 538 -5.63 17.36 22.74
CA TRP A 538 -4.80 17.39 21.55
C TRP A 538 -5.15 16.32 20.51
N LEU A 539 -5.85 15.24 20.90
CA LEU A 539 -6.08 14.08 20.02
C LEU A 539 -6.87 14.45 18.76
N GLY A 540 -7.93 15.24 18.90
CA GLY A 540 -8.78 15.64 17.77
C GLY A 540 -8.01 16.41 16.68
N PRO A 541 -7.37 17.53 17.04
CA PRO A 541 -6.54 18.30 16.10
C PRO A 541 -5.44 17.48 15.44
N GLN A 542 -4.66 16.72 16.22
CA GLN A 542 -3.57 15.89 15.66
C GLN A 542 -4.05 14.80 14.71
N VAL A 543 -5.21 14.19 15.02
CA VAL A 543 -5.82 13.20 14.12
C VAL A 543 -6.27 13.85 12.82
N ALA A 544 -6.80 15.06 12.85
CA ALA A 544 -7.22 15.78 11.64
C ALA A 544 -6.02 16.09 10.73
N THR A 545 -4.95 16.67 11.30
CA THR A 545 -3.72 16.96 10.56
C THR A 545 -3.06 15.69 10.00
N LEU A 546 -3.01 14.62 10.81
CA LEU A 546 -2.48 13.33 10.37
C LEU A 546 -3.32 12.72 9.23
N ALA A 547 -4.64 12.87 9.28
CA ALA A 547 -5.52 12.40 8.21
C ALA A 547 -5.29 13.17 6.91
N ASP A 548 -5.15 14.50 6.97
CA ASP A 548 -4.81 15.33 5.80
C ASP A 548 -3.45 14.92 5.22
N LYS A 549 -2.42 14.71 6.06
CA LYS A 549 -1.10 14.22 5.61
C LYS A 549 -1.18 12.86 4.90
N VAL A 550 -2.05 11.97 5.37
CA VAL A 550 -2.29 10.69 4.67
C VAL A 550 -2.89 10.93 3.28
N MET A 551 -3.88 11.83 3.17
CA MET A 551 -4.52 12.14 1.87
C MET A 551 -3.51 12.78 0.89
N VAL A 552 -2.65 13.67 1.39
CA VAL A 552 -1.55 14.26 0.61
C VAL A 552 -0.61 13.17 0.09
N ASN A 553 -0.17 12.26 0.95
CA ASN A 553 0.77 11.19 0.56
C ASN A 553 0.12 10.16 -0.40
N ILE A 554 -1.21 9.99 -0.35
CA ILE A 554 -1.93 9.19 -1.37
C ILE A 554 -1.86 9.86 -2.73
N ASN A 555 -2.15 11.16 -2.83
CA ASN A 555 -2.13 11.89 -4.09
C ASN A 555 -0.70 12.07 -4.63
N SER A 556 0.28 12.26 -3.75
CA SER A 556 1.70 12.32 -4.13
C SER A 556 2.22 11.03 -4.76
N ALA A 557 1.52 9.91 -4.59
CA ALA A 557 1.85 8.61 -5.17
C ALA A 557 0.94 8.21 -6.36
N ALA A 558 0.32 9.18 -7.04
CA ALA A 558 -0.58 8.89 -8.15
C ALA A 558 0.15 8.20 -9.32
N ALA A 559 -0.59 7.39 -10.08
CA ALA A 559 -0.09 6.71 -11.27
C ALA A 559 -0.70 7.31 -12.54
N LEU A 560 0.17 7.79 -13.41
CA LEU A 560 -0.20 8.15 -14.77
C LEU A 560 -0.36 6.88 -15.61
N ASN A 561 -1.35 6.88 -16.50
CA ASN A 561 -1.60 5.76 -17.41
C ASN A 561 -2.24 6.26 -18.72
N ALA A 562 -2.35 5.38 -19.68
CA ALA A 562 -2.87 5.72 -21.00
C ALA A 562 -4.27 6.38 -20.94
N VAL A 563 -5.19 5.84 -20.13
CA VAL A 563 -6.57 6.31 -20.09
C VAL A 563 -6.69 7.68 -19.42
N ASN A 564 -6.00 7.90 -18.29
CA ASN A 564 -6.11 9.18 -17.57
C ASN A 564 -5.37 10.31 -18.29
N LEU A 565 -4.24 10.04 -18.96
CA LEU A 565 -3.53 11.02 -19.79
C LEU A 565 -4.36 11.43 -21.01
N LEU A 566 -4.93 10.46 -21.75
CA LEU A 566 -5.82 10.75 -22.87
C LEU A 566 -7.08 11.49 -22.43
N ALA A 567 -7.62 11.18 -21.24
CA ALA A 567 -8.74 11.92 -20.66
C ALA A 567 -8.37 13.38 -20.40
N MET A 568 -7.15 13.66 -19.89
CA MET A 568 -6.66 15.02 -19.68
C MET A 568 -6.61 15.82 -20.98
N ILE A 569 -6.19 15.19 -22.07
CA ILE A 569 -6.01 15.85 -23.37
C ILE A 569 -7.34 16.03 -24.11
N LEU A 570 -8.14 14.97 -24.22
CA LEU A 570 -9.32 14.98 -25.06
C LEU A 570 -10.51 15.74 -24.44
N LEU A 571 -10.71 15.69 -23.13
CA LEU A 571 -11.85 16.33 -22.47
C LEU A 571 -11.85 17.85 -22.57
N VAL A 572 -10.70 18.46 -22.78
CA VAL A 572 -10.57 19.92 -22.86
C VAL A 572 -10.85 20.46 -24.26
N ASN A 573 -10.94 19.61 -25.28
CA ASN A 573 -11.26 19.96 -26.64
C ASN A 573 -12.80 19.97 -26.85
N ASP A 574 -13.29 20.93 -27.64
CA ASP A 574 -14.73 21.20 -27.80
C ASP A 574 -15.54 19.97 -28.27
N LYS A 575 -14.98 19.16 -29.17
CA LYS A 575 -15.61 17.92 -29.65
C LYS A 575 -15.10 16.67 -28.91
N GLN A 576 -14.22 16.84 -27.90
CA GLN A 576 -13.55 15.75 -27.20
C GLN A 576 -12.84 14.80 -28.16
N ALA A 577 -12.27 15.36 -29.19
CA ALA A 577 -11.59 14.69 -30.29
C ALA A 577 -10.37 15.48 -30.73
N LEU A 578 -9.36 14.80 -31.25
CA LEU A 578 -8.13 15.38 -31.73
C LEU A 578 -7.55 14.52 -32.87
N SER A 579 -6.88 15.14 -33.84
CA SER A 579 -6.16 14.37 -34.85
C SER A 579 -5.02 13.59 -34.17
N LYS A 580 -4.78 12.38 -34.65
CA LYS A 580 -3.79 11.46 -34.06
C LYS A 580 -2.39 12.10 -33.92
N PRO A 581 -1.84 12.82 -34.93
CA PRO A 581 -0.54 13.46 -34.79
C PRO A 581 -0.51 14.50 -33.66
N LYS A 582 -1.55 15.34 -33.53
CA LYS A 582 -1.64 16.34 -32.45
C LYS A 582 -1.82 15.69 -31.10
N LEU A 583 -2.60 14.59 -31.02
CA LEU A 583 -2.77 13.85 -29.79
C LEU A 583 -1.46 13.22 -29.30
N LEU A 584 -0.69 12.63 -30.20
CA LEU A 584 0.64 12.06 -29.89
C LEU A 584 1.60 13.14 -29.42
N ALA A 585 1.67 14.29 -30.13
CA ALA A 585 2.51 15.40 -29.76
C ALA A 585 2.15 15.98 -28.37
N GLN A 586 0.86 16.05 -28.03
CA GLN A 586 0.40 16.49 -26.73
C GLN A 586 0.72 15.45 -25.62
N LEU A 587 0.63 14.18 -25.93
CA LEU A 587 0.95 13.09 -25.02
C LEU A 587 2.45 13.06 -24.73
N ASP A 588 3.30 13.21 -25.75
CA ASP A 588 4.75 13.34 -25.59
C ASP A 588 5.10 14.55 -24.72
N PHE A 589 4.41 15.68 -24.92
CA PHE A 589 4.57 16.88 -24.09
C PHE A 589 4.26 16.57 -22.62
N TYR A 590 3.15 15.90 -22.33
CA TYR A 590 2.77 15.58 -20.94
C TYR A 590 3.73 14.58 -20.28
N LEU A 591 4.20 13.59 -21.03
CA LEU A 591 5.17 12.61 -20.54
C LEU A 591 6.53 13.29 -20.24
N HIS A 592 7.00 14.14 -21.16
CA HIS A 592 8.24 14.91 -20.96
C HIS A 592 8.12 15.79 -19.73
N LEU A 593 7.05 16.57 -19.60
CA LEU A 593 6.79 17.45 -18.48
C LEU A 593 6.84 16.69 -17.15
N GLN A 594 6.20 15.52 -17.06
CA GLN A 594 6.18 14.74 -15.83
C GLN A 594 7.50 14.02 -15.53
N ARG A 595 8.31 13.73 -16.53
CA ARG A 595 9.65 13.15 -16.35
C ARG A 595 10.68 14.20 -15.92
N SER A 596 10.58 15.46 -16.42
CA SER A 596 11.52 16.54 -16.12
C SER A 596 11.10 17.39 -14.92
N ALA A 597 9.79 17.57 -14.72
CA ALA A 597 9.22 18.41 -13.66
C ALA A 597 8.05 17.70 -12.95
N SER A 598 8.30 16.51 -12.39
CA SER A 598 7.27 15.78 -11.63
C SER A 598 6.81 16.58 -10.43
N TYR A 599 5.50 16.48 -10.14
CA TYR A 599 4.89 17.02 -8.94
C TYR A 599 5.47 16.38 -7.66
N SER A 600 5.70 15.10 -7.68
CA SER A 600 6.28 14.33 -6.57
C SER A 600 7.15 13.21 -7.13
N GLU A 601 8.20 12.83 -6.39
CA GLU A 601 9.07 11.69 -6.72
C GLU A 601 8.33 10.34 -6.73
N LYS A 602 7.16 10.27 -6.07
CA LYS A 602 6.33 9.07 -6.01
C LYS A 602 5.28 8.99 -7.13
N ILE A 603 5.15 10.02 -7.95
CA ILE A 603 4.34 9.92 -9.17
C ILE A 603 4.97 8.90 -10.11
N THR A 604 4.18 7.96 -10.59
CA THR A 604 4.66 7.02 -11.62
C THR A 604 4.22 7.49 -13.00
N THR A 605 5.21 7.69 -13.86
CA THR A 605 5.00 8.01 -15.27
C THR A 605 5.28 6.75 -16.12
N PRO A 606 4.46 6.42 -17.10
CA PRO A 606 4.70 5.27 -17.99
C PRO A 606 6.06 5.36 -18.69
N ASP A 607 6.72 4.22 -18.83
CA ASP A 607 7.97 4.11 -19.62
C ASP A 607 7.69 4.00 -21.11
N GLU A 608 6.47 3.62 -21.49
CA GLU A 608 6.02 3.47 -22.87
C GLU A 608 6.05 4.81 -23.64
N THR A 609 6.20 4.73 -24.95
CA THR A 609 6.08 5.89 -25.87
C THR A 609 4.62 6.31 -26.04
N SER A 610 4.39 7.54 -26.48
CA SER A 610 3.04 8.05 -26.78
C SER A 610 2.26 7.14 -27.74
N SER A 611 2.92 6.60 -28.77
CA SER A 611 2.31 5.67 -29.71
C SER A 611 1.90 4.35 -29.04
N GLN A 612 2.74 3.79 -28.20
CA GLN A 612 2.44 2.55 -27.46
C GLN A 612 1.30 2.75 -26.48
N LEU A 613 1.27 3.90 -25.77
CA LEU A 613 0.17 4.24 -24.85
C LEU A 613 -1.15 4.42 -25.59
N LEU A 614 -1.15 5.11 -26.74
CA LEU A 614 -2.34 5.26 -27.57
C LEU A 614 -2.83 3.88 -28.08
N GLU A 615 -1.95 3.06 -28.60
CA GLU A 615 -2.29 1.71 -29.05
C GLU A 615 -2.88 0.84 -27.92
N HIS A 616 -2.29 0.92 -26.72
CA HIS A 616 -2.82 0.25 -25.54
C HIS A 616 -4.24 0.75 -25.20
N ALA A 617 -4.45 2.06 -25.19
CA ALA A 617 -5.74 2.67 -24.89
C ALA A 617 -6.83 2.30 -25.89
N LEU A 618 -6.50 2.25 -27.18
CA LEU A 618 -7.45 1.86 -28.24
C LEU A 618 -7.92 0.42 -28.06
N LYS A 619 -7.07 -0.49 -27.58
CA LYS A 619 -7.45 -1.89 -27.28
C LYS A 619 -8.48 -2.03 -26.16
N LEU A 620 -8.72 -0.96 -25.38
CA LEU A 620 -9.72 -0.93 -24.31
C LEU A 620 -11.14 -0.58 -24.81
N ASN A 621 -11.30 -0.29 -26.11
CA ASN A 621 -12.57 0.05 -26.76
C ASN A 621 -13.32 1.23 -26.09
N LYS A 622 -12.57 2.24 -25.66
CA LYS A 622 -13.09 3.46 -25.00
C LYS A 622 -13.06 4.68 -25.92
N PHE A 623 -12.36 4.57 -27.04
CA PHE A 623 -12.13 5.63 -28.01
C PHE A 623 -12.63 5.20 -29.37
N ASP A 624 -13.16 6.18 -30.10
CA ASP A 624 -13.54 6.02 -31.49
C ASP A 624 -12.38 6.50 -32.38
N VAL A 625 -12.06 5.74 -33.39
CA VAL A 625 -11.11 6.11 -34.45
C VAL A 625 -11.89 6.42 -35.71
N ILE A 626 -11.84 7.65 -36.15
CA ILE A 626 -12.49 8.14 -37.36
C ILE A 626 -11.40 8.39 -38.39
N SER A 627 -11.44 7.67 -39.51
CA SER A 627 -10.46 7.82 -40.59
C SER A 627 -11.11 8.46 -41.81
N ASP A 628 -10.44 9.46 -42.34
CA ASP A 628 -10.81 10.13 -43.60
C ASP A 628 -9.57 10.37 -44.46
N GLU A 629 -9.72 11.10 -45.58
CA GLU A 629 -8.63 11.44 -46.50
C GLU A 629 -7.53 12.33 -45.87
N PHE A 630 -7.81 13.01 -44.73
CA PHE A 630 -6.88 13.86 -44.02
C PHE A 630 -6.17 13.16 -42.87
N GLY A 631 -6.54 11.90 -42.55
CA GLY A 631 -5.89 11.08 -41.53
C GLY A 631 -6.84 10.53 -40.48
N GLU A 632 -6.28 10.17 -39.30
CA GLU A 632 -7.03 9.58 -38.21
C GLU A 632 -7.35 10.63 -37.14
N ILE A 633 -8.60 10.64 -36.68
CA ILE A 633 -9.09 11.42 -35.54
C ILE A 633 -9.41 10.46 -34.41
N ILE A 634 -8.91 10.73 -33.22
CA ILE A 634 -9.21 9.98 -32.00
C ILE A 634 -10.23 10.78 -31.20
N ALA A 635 -11.37 10.16 -30.88
CA ALA A 635 -12.44 10.77 -30.09
C ALA A 635 -12.82 9.91 -28.90
N ILE A 636 -13.34 10.55 -27.85
CA ILE A 636 -13.95 9.82 -26.75
C ILE A 636 -15.32 9.32 -27.20
N ASN A 637 -15.59 8.03 -27.01
CA ASN A 637 -16.90 7.46 -27.30
C ASN A 637 -18.00 8.18 -26.51
N ASP A 638 -19.12 8.52 -27.15
CA ASP A 638 -20.20 9.30 -26.54
C ASP A 638 -20.73 8.73 -25.22
N LYS A 639 -20.78 7.41 -25.10
CA LYS A 639 -21.20 6.72 -23.87
C LYS A 639 -20.21 6.87 -22.72
N GLU A 640 -18.95 7.14 -23.02
CA GLU A 640 -17.86 7.20 -22.06
C GLU A 640 -17.53 8.65 -21.62
N LYS A 641 -18.04 9.67 -22.30
CA LYS A 641 -17.68 11.11 -22.08
C LYS A 641 -17.76 11.55 -20.61
N ILE A 642 -18.83 11.19 -19.93
CA ILE A 642 -18.99 11.53 -18.50
C ILE A 642 -18.00 10.74 -17.65
N LEU A 643 -17.70 9.49 -18.05
CA LEU A 643 -16.77 8.61 -17.35
C LEU A 643 -15.33 9.10 -17.41
N PHE A 644 -14.94 9.74 -18.50
CA PHE A 644 -13.58 10.23 -18.66
C PHE A 644 -13.23 11.33 -17.67
N ASN A 645 -14.20 12.09 -17.18
CA ASN A 645 -13.98 13.02 -16.06
C ASN A 645 -13.46 12.32 -14.81
N TYR A 646 -13.94 11.09 -14.53
CA TYR A 646 -13.44 10.27 -13.45
C TYR A 646 -11.95 9.97 -13.61
N TYR A 647 -11.52 9.54 -14.79
CA TYR A 647 -10.10 9.21 -15.05
C TYR A 647 -9.22 10.47 -15.04
N ARG A 648 -9.67 11.57 -15.64
CA ARG A 648 -8.97 12.86 -15.57
C ARG A 648 -8.74 13.29 -14.12
N ASN A 649 -9.76 13.20 -13.30
CA ASN A 649 -9.70 13.63 -11.91
C ASN A 649 -8.77 12.79 -11.02
N ASN A 650 -8.39 11.59 -11.46
CA ASN A 650 -7.37 10.82 -10.77
C ASN A 650 -5.99 11.50 -10.78
N ILE A 651 -5.72 12.33 -11.80
CA ILE A 651 -4.39 12.94 -12.02
C ILE A 651 -4.44 14.46 -12.22
N LEU A 652 -5.62 15.09 -12.19
CA LEU A 652 -5.77 16.54 -12.41
C LEU A 652 -4.87 17.36 -11.47
N HIS A 653 -4.73 16.93 -10.23
CA HIS A 653 -3.89 17.56 -9.22
C HIS A 653 -2.40 17.57 -9.60
N VAL A 654 -1.91 16.58 -10.33
CA VAL A 654 -0.52 16.49 -10.81
C VAL A 654 -0.23 17.59 -11.84
N PHE A 655 -1.23 17.97 -12.61
CA PHE A 655 -1.12 19.00 -13.66
C PHE A 655 -1.63 20.39 -13.23
N ALA A 656 -2.01 20.57 -11.96
CA ALA A 656 -2.62 21.82 -11.51
C ALA A 656 -1.71 23.05 -11.74
N VAL A 657 -0.49 23.03 -11.24
CA VAL A 657 0.46 24.15 -11.40
C VAL A 657 0.90 24.28 -12.85
N PRO A 658 1.30 23.22 -13.56
CA PRO A 658 1.63 23.32 -14.99
C PRO A 658 0.49 23.90 -15.83
N SER A 659 -0.76 23.52 -15.57
CA SER A 659 -1.92 24.04 -16.30
C SER A 659 -2.18 25.51 -16.00
N LEU A 660 -1.99 25.95 -14.75
CA LEU A 660 -2.13 27.36 -14.38
C LEU A 660 -1.11 28.23 -15.09
N LEU A 661 0.16 27.79 -15.09
CA LEU A 661 1.24 28.48 -15.78
C LEU A 661 1.03 28.52 -17.30
N ALA A 662 0.68 27.37 -17.89
CA ALA A 662 0.38 27.29 -19.32
C ALA A 662 -0.77 28.23 -19.74
N LEU A 663 -1.85 28.27 -18.95
CA LEU A 663 -2.97 29.16 -19.21
C LEU A 663 -2.58 30.65 -19.11
N HIS A 664 -1.80 31.01 -18.08
CA HIS A 664 -1.34 32.39 -17.90
C HIS A 664 -0.45 32.84 -19.05
N ILE A 665 0.56 32.03 -19.41
CA ILE A 665 1.49 32.31 -20.50
C ILE A 665 0.74 32.41 -21.83
N PHE A 666 -0.16 31.47 -22.11
CA PHE A 666 -0.99 31.50 -23.33
C PHE A 666 -1.86 32.75 -23.44
N LYS A 667 -2.44 33.23 -22.35
CA LYS A 667 -3.32 34.40 -22.32
C LYS A 667 -2.54 35.72 -22.40
N SER A 668 -1.38 35.81 -21.75
CA SER A 668 -0.59 37.01 -21.62
C SER A 668 0.36 37.23 -22.78
N HIS A 669 0.74 36.16 -23.51
CA HIS A 669 1.78 36.11 -24.56
C HIS A 669 3.18 36.59 -24.11
N LYS A 670 3.26 37.54 -23.18
CA LYS A 670 4.47 38.03 -22.50
C LYS A 670 4.16 38.17 -21.03
N THR A 671 5.03 37.60 -20.19
CA THR A 671 4.93 37.66 -18.73
C THR A 671 6.32 37.59 -18.12
N THR A 672 6.41 37.52 -16.79
CA THR A 672 7.68 37.34 -16.10
C THR A 672 7.63 36.10 -15.17
N VAL A 673 8.81 35.58 -14.85
CA VAL A 673 8.94 34.49 -13.88
C VAL A 673 8.34 34.91 -12.52
N SER A 674 8.60 36.13 -12.11
CA SER A 674 8.07 36.75 -10.89
C SER A 674 6.53 36.82 -10.90
N GLN A 675 5.90 37.12 -12.05
CA GLN A 675 4.43 37.10 -12.18
C GLN A 675 3.88 35.69 -12.11
N CYS A 676 4.55 34.73 -12.74
CA CYS A 676 4.19 33.30 -12.64
C CYS A 676 4.23 32.82 -11.20
N GLN A 677 5.28 33.15 -10.43
CA GLN A 677 5.40 32.80 -9.01
C GLN A 677 4.27 33.41 -8.17
N LYS A 678 3.99 34.71 -8.35
CA LYS A 678 2.90 35.40 -7.66
C LYS A 678 1.55 34.73 -7.95
N LEU A 679 1.29 34.40 -9.20
CA LEU A 679 0.06 33.74 -9.62
C LEU A 679 -0.08 32.37 -8.94
N VAL A 680 0.97 31.54 -8.96
CA VAL A 680 0.93 30.23 -8.33
C VAL A 680 0.73 30.38 -6.83
N ASN A 681 1.45 31.26 -6.14
CA ASN A 681 1.29 31.49 -4.70
C ASN A 681 -0.12 31.96 -4.34
N CYS A 682 -0.81 32.71 -5.22
CA CYS A 682 -2.19 33.14 -5.04
C CYS A 682 -3.19 31.96 -5.12
N PHE A 683 -3.01 31.03 -6.05
CA PHE A 683 -3.95 29.92 -6.28
C PHE A 683 -3.61 28.64 -5.53
N TYR A 684 -2.33 28.38 -5.25
CA TYR A 684 -1.87 27.11 -4.70
C TYR A 684 -2.52 26.74 -3.37
N PRO A 685 -2.72 27.66 -2.42
CA PRO A 685 -3.41 27.31 -1.16
C PRO A 685 -4.80 26.70 -1.39
N MET A 686 -5.57 27.23 -2.35
CA MET A 686 -6.87 26.70 -2.69
C MET A 686 -6.77 25.32 -3.35
N PHE A 687 -5.81 25.14 -4.28
CA PHE A 687 -5.54 23.84 -4.90
C PHE A 687 -5.08 22.80 -3.86
N ALA A 688 -4.18 23.19 -2.98
CA ALA A 688 -3.64 22.31 -1.95
C ALA A 688 -4.73 21.74 -1.04
N LYS A 689 -5.68 22.57 -0.64
CA LYS A 689 -6.82 22.12 0.17
C LYS A 689 -7.85 21.31 -0.63
N GLU A 690 -8.19 21.73 -1.85
CA GLU A 690 -9.17 21.03 -2.67
C GLU A 690 -8.70 19.64 -3.09
N TRP A 691 -7.40 19.47 -3.36
CA TRP A 691 -6.84 18.24 -3.92
C TRP A 691 -5.83 17.55 -3.02
N PHE A 692 -5.67 17.97 -1.77
CA PHE A 692 -4.69 17.40 -0.84
C PHE A 692 -3.29 17.37 -1.45
N LEU A 693 -2.73 18.57 -1.72
CA LEU A 693 -1.38 18.71 -2.24
C LEU A 693 -0.39 18.93 -1.09
N HIS A 694 0.87 18.53 -1.30
CA HIS A 694 1.96 18.85 -0.38
C HIS A 694 2.31 20.34 -0.44
N GLU A 695 3.15 20.81 0.46
CA GLU A 695 3.69 22.17 0.39
C GLU A 695 4.40 22.41 -0.94
N LEU A 696 4.27 23.64 -1.47
CA LEU A 696 4.87 23.99 -2.75
C LEU A 696 6.40 23.97 -2.62
N ASP A 697 7.06 23.14 -3.43
CA ASP A 697 8.51 23.19 -3.57
C ASP A 697 8.93 24.47 -4.29
N GLU A 698 9.85 25.23 -3.69
CA GLU A 698 10.35 26.49 -4.22
C GLU A 698 10.87 26.37 -5.66
N ASN A 699 11.48 25.25 -6.02
CA ASN A 699 12.02 24.98 -7.34
C ASN A 699 11.02 24.40 -8.33
N TYR A 700 9.80 24.04 -7.90
CA TYR A 700 8.86 23.34 -8.76
C TYR A 700 8.42 24.21 -9.96
N ILE A 701 8.14 25.49 -9.72
CA ILE A 701 7.78 26.42 -10.79
C ILE A 701 8.92 26.55 -11.80
N THR A 702 10.16 26.69 -11.31
CA THR A 702 11.36 26.79 -12.16
C THR A 702 11.55 25.53 -13.00
N ARG A 703 11.36 24.34 -12.43
CA ARG A 703 11.43 23.08 -13.18
C ARG A 703 10.36 22.99 -14.28
N ILE A 704 9.12 23.44 -14.01
CA ILE A 704 8.07 23.47 -15.04
C ILE A 704 8.43 24.42 -16.17
N LEU A 705 8.87 25.62 -15.84
CA LEU A 705 9.26 26.60 -16.85
C LEU A 705 10.47 26.13 -17.68
N ALA A 706 11.47 25.50 -17.05
CA ALA A 706 12.57 24.84 -17.74
C ALA A 706 12.08 23.74 -18.69
N SER A 707 11.14 22.92 -18.26
CA SER A 707 10.53 21.90 -19.13
C SER A 707 9.77 22.51 -20.33
N PHE A 708 9.17 23.68 -20.17
CA PHE A 708 8.54 24.38 -21.28
C PHE A 708 9.58 24.98 -22.26
N VAL A 709 10.75 25.43 -21.76
CA VAL A 709 11.88 25.86 -22.61
C VAL A 709 12.46 24.68 -23.36
N ASP A 710 12.72 23.56 -22.71
CA ASP A 710 13.28 22.32 -23.29
C ASP A 710 12.43 21.79 -24.46
N GLN A 711 11.16 22.16 -24.49
CA GLN A 711 10.20 21.75 -25.51
C GLN A 711 9.86 22.86 -26.48
N ASP A 712 10.68 23.92 -26.53
CA ASP A 712 10.56 25.10 -27.42
C ASP A 712 9.19 25.80 -27.31
N LEU A 713 8.50 25.71 -26.17
CA LEU A 713 7.20 26.37 -26.00
C LEU A 713 7.32 27.82 -25.60
N ILE A 714 8.38 28.16 -24.86
CA ILE A 714 8.68 29.52 -24.39
C ILE A 714 10.16 29.79 -24.46
N GLU A 715 10.49 31.06 -24.53
CA GLU A 715 11.83 31.61 -24.38
C GLU A 715 11.88 32.39 -23.05
N ILE A 716 12.96 32.25 -22.29
CA ILE A 716 13.21 33.02 -21.05
C ILE A 716 14.47 33.82 -21.21
N ASP A 717 14.36 35.16 -21.06
CA ASP A 717 15.45 36.10 -21.04
C ASP A 717 15.42 36.90 -19.72
N GLY A 718 16.31 36.53 -18.81
CA GLY A 718 16.27 37.01 -17.42
C GLY A 718 14.97 36.66 -16.71
N ASP A 719 14.20 37.69 -16.31
CA ASP A 719 12.86 37.47 -15.72
C ASP A 719 11.73 37.37 -16.77
N ASN A 720 12.01 37.77 -18.03
CA ASN A 720 11.00 37.86 -19.07
C ASN A 720 10.75 36.52 -19.73
N ILE A 721 9.47 36.18 -19.87
CA ILE A 721 8.99 34.99 -20.55
C ILE A 721 8.22 35.42 -21.80
N LYS A 722 8.58 34.85 -22.93
CA LYS A 722 7.89 35.03 -24.20
C LYS A 722 7.49 33.71 -24.80
N ILE A 723 6.26 33.63 -25.30
CA ILE A 723 5.77 32.41 -25.96
C ILE A 723 6.41 32.26 -27.35
N THR A 724 6.79 31.07 -27.71
CA THR A 724 7.24 30.73 -29.06
C THR A 724 6.06 30.82 -30.02
N ASN A 725 6.16 31.71 -31.02
CA ASN A 725 5.04 32.06 -31.90
C ASN A 725 4.85 31.01 -33.00
N SER A 726 4.52 29.77 -32.60
CA SER A 726 4.18 28.66 -33.48
C SER A 726 2.78 28.16 -33.14
N ASN A 727 1.98 27.82 -34.12
CA ASN A 727 0.63 27.29 -33.91
C ASN A 727 0.62 26.02 -33.05
N ASP A 728 1.65 25.17 -33.16
CA ASP A 728 1.78 23.96 -32.38
C ASP A 728 2.06 24.24 -30.89
N CYS A 729 2.96 25.19 -30.61
CA CYS A 729 3.28 25.62 -29.25
C CYS A 729 2.06 26.24 -28.56
N LEU A 730 1.36 27.13 -29.28
CA LEU A 730 0.11 27.72 -28.78
C LEU A 730 -0.93 26.69 -28.45
N ALA A 731 -1.15 25.70 -29.33
CA ALA A 731 -2.11 24.62 -29.10
C ALA A 731 -1.72 23.76 -27.90
N LYS A 732 -0.46 23.40 -27.71
CA LYS A 732 0.02 22.63 -26.58
C LYS A 732 -0.24 23.32 -25.24
N LEU A 733 0.10 24.59 -25.14
CA LEU A 733 -0.12 25.40 -23.94
C LEU A 733 -1.61 25.61 -23.67
N GLU A 734 -2.40 25.88 -24.72
CA GLU A 734 -3.85 26.04 -24.59
C GLU A 734 -4.53 24.77 -24.08
N ILE A 735 -4.22 23.59 -24.65
CA ILE A 735 -4.79 22.31 -24.22
C ILE A 735 -4.43 22.03 -22.76
N LEU A 736 -3.17 22.23 -22.35
CA LEU A 736 -2.77 22.07 -20.96
C LEU A 736 -3.50 23.05 -20.05
N GLY A 737 -3.54 24.33 -20.40
CA GLY A 737 -4.19 25.38 -19.59
C GLY A 737 -5.68 25.16 -19.41
N ARG A 738 -6.39 24.69 -20.44
CA ARG A 738 -7.83 24.41 -20.39
C ARG A 738 -8.21 23.31 -19.36
N ALA A 739 -7.25 22.49 -18.92
CA ALA A 739 -7.51 21.47 -17.91
C ALA A 739 -8.09 22.02 -16.60
N LEU A 740 -7.73 23.24 -16.22
CA LEU A 740 -8.23 23.93 -15.04
C LEU A 740 -9.52 24.73 -15.27
N SER A 741 -9.99 24.88 -16.51
CA SER A 741 -11.07 25.79 -16.87
C SER A 741 -12.31 25.65 -15.98
N LEU A 742 -12.80 24.42 -15.75
CA LEU A 742 -13.98 24.18 -14.92
C LEU A 742 -13.74 24.50 -13.44
N THR A 743 -12.53 24.28 -12.94
CA THR A 743 -12.18 24.61 -11.57
C THR A 743 -12.13 26.10 -11.35
N LEU A 744 -11.45 26.83 -12.26
CA LEU A 744 -11.37 28.29 -12.19
C LEU A 744 -12.75 28.95 -12.36
N GLN A 745 -13.63 28.40 -13.20
CA GLN A 745 -15.03 28.86 -13.30
C GLN A 745 -15.80 28.68 -11.99
N ARG A 746 -15.67 27.56 -11.32
CA ARG A 746 -16.28 27.33 -9.98
C ARG A 746 -15.75 28.34 -8.96
N TYR A 747 -14.45 28.61 -8.97
CA TYR A 747 -13.86 29.61 -8.11
C TYR A 747 -14.42 31.00 -8.41
N ALA A 748 -14.53 31.36 -9.69
CA ALA A 748 -15.08 32.64 -10.11
C ALA A 748 -16.54 32.85 -9.70
N ILE A 749 -17.36 31.78 -9.71
CA ILE A 749 -18.75 31.82 -9.22
C ILE A 749 -18.78 32.17 -7.72
N VAL A 750 -18.11 31.40 -6.89
CA VAL A 750 -18.16 31.57 -5.43
C VAL A 750 -17.50 32.90 -5.02
N ILE A 751 -16.31 33.17 -5.52
CA ILE A 751 -15.54 34.39 -5.19
C ILE A 751 -16.27 35.63 -5.75
N GLY A 752 -16.90 35.52 -6.92
CA GLY A 752 -17.68 36.60 -7.52
C GLY A 752 -18.80 37.08 -6.60
N PHE A 753 -19.61 36.17 -6.04
CA PHE A 753 -20.63 36.52 -5.06
C PHE A 753 -20.06 37.18 -3.82
N ILE A 754 -18.96 36.66 -3.27
CA ILE A 754 -18.31 37.23 -2.08
C ILE A 754 -17.77 38.65 -2.36
N GLN A 755 -17.17 38.88 -3.52
CA GLN A 755 -16.57 40.19 -3.87
C GLN A 755 -17.58 41.25 -4.25
N THR A 756 -18.75 40.84 -4.78
CA THR A 756 -19.80 41.80 -5.21
C THR A 756 -20.75 42.13 -4.07
N SER A 757 -20.96 41.20 -3.14
CA SER A 757 -21.72 41.43 -1.91
C SER A 757 -20.79 41.93 -0.82
N LYS A 758 -21.10 42.99 -0.09
CA LYS A 758 -20.28 43.41 1.05
C LYS A 758 -20.22 42.30 2.10
N GLU A 759 -21.31 41.66 2.35
CA GLU A 759 -21.51 40.52 3.24
C GLU A 759 -22.57 39.61 2.63
N ILE A 760 -22.40 38.30 2.72
CA ILE A 760 -23.34 37.30 2.18
C ILE A 760 -23.54 36.17 3.17
N GLU A 761 -24.78 35.81 3.44
CA GLU A 761 -25.09 34.67 4.30
C GLU A 761 -24.58 33.37 3.67
N ARG A 762 -23.99 32.50 4.48
CA ARG A 762 -23.42 31.24 4.01
C ARG A 762 -24.41 30.37 3.24
N ALA A 763 -25.62 30.20 3.78
CA ALA A 763 -26.66 29.39 3.13
C ALA A 763 -27.08 29.97 1.77
N GLU A 764 -27.10 31.29 1.67
CA GLU A 764 -27.37 32.01 0.44
C GLU A 764 -26.23 31.82 -0.58
N LEU A 765 -24.99 32.02 -0.16
CA LEU A 765 -23.81 31.79 -1.02
C LEU A 765 -23.82 30.38 -1.61
N GLU A 766 -24.09 29.36 -0.77
CA GLU A 766 -24.17 27.96 -1.22
C GLU A 766 -25.26 27.76 -2.27
N ARG A 767 -26.47 28.35 -2.05
CA ARG A 767 -27.60 28.22 -2.95
C ARG A 767 -27.34 28.92 -4.27
N GLU A 768 -26.95 30.20 -4.23
CA GLU A 768 -26.75 31.02 -5.42
C GLU A 768 -25.57 30.50 -6.28
N SER A 769 -24.50 30.06 -5.64
CA SER A 769 -23.38 29.43 -6.36
C SER A 769 -23.84 28.19 -7.12
N GLN A 770 -24.70 27.36 -6.52
CA GLN A 770 -25.20 26.17 -7.18
C GLN A 770 -26.13 26.52 -8.36
N VAL A 771 -27.06 27.47 -8.16
CA VAL A 771 -27.99 27.96 -9.22
C VAL A 771 -27.19 28.52 -10.41
N LEU A 772 -26.18 29.36 -10.13
CA LEU A 772 -25.35 29.95 -11.18
C LEU A 772 -24.53 28.87 -11.91
N ALA A 773 -23.96 27.91 -11.19
CA ALA A 773 -23.24 26.80 -11.80
C ALA A 773 -24.14 25.98 -12.74
N GLN A 774 -25.39 25.68 -12.34
CA GLN A 774 -26.37 24.98 -13.19
C GLN A 774 -26.70 25.78 -14.44
N ARG A 775 -26.91 27.09 -14.30
CA ARG A 775 -27.18 27.99 -15.42
C ARG A 775 -26.02 28.06 -16.40
N LEU A 776 -24.81 28.21 -15.93
CA LEU A 776 -23.59 28.16 -16.77
C LEU A 776 -23.44 26.79 -17.46
N GLY A 777 -23.78 25.71 -16.75
CA GLY A 777 -23.82 24.36 -17.32
C GLY A 777 -24.72 24.30 -18.57
N THR A 778 -25.90 24.92 -18.49
CA THR A 778 -26.86 25.00 -19.61
C THR A 778 -26.37 25.92 -20.72
N LEU A 779 -25.87 27.13 -20.36
CA LEU A 779 -25.44 28.14 -21.34
C LEU A 779 -24.17 27.74 -22.11
N HIS A 780 -23.26 27.06 -21.46
CA HIS A 780 -21.95 26.68 -22.04
C HIS A 780 -21.79 25.18 -22.30
N GLY A 781 -22.88 24.40 -22.18
CA GLY A 781 -22.89 22.98 -22.48
C GLY A 781 -22.02 22.12 -21.52
N ILE A 782 -21.80 22.58 -20.28
CA ILE A 782 -20.99 21.86 -19.29
C ILE A 782 -21.82 20.71 -18.73
N LYS A 783 -21.45 19.49 -19.07
CA LYS A 783 -22.13 18.25 -18.65
C LYS A 783 -21.45 17.53 -17.48
N THR A 784 -20.39 18.10 -16.92
CA THR A 784 -19.60 17.51 -15.84
C THR A 784 -20.37 17.68 -14.51
N PRO A 785 -20.83 16.59 -13.86
CA PRO A 785 -21.69 16.70 -12.66
C PRO A 785 -21.04 17.45 -11.51
N GLU A 786 -19.72 17.34 -11.34
CA GLU A 786 -18.95 18.04 -10.29
C GLU A 786 -19.03 19.55 -10.38
N PHE A 787 -19.28 20.09 -11.56
CA PHE A 787 -19.28 21.53 -11.78
C PHE A 787 -20.39 22.22 -10.97
N PHE A 788 -21.51 21.54 -10.78
CA PHE A 788 -22.68 22.02 -10.02
C PHE A 788 -23.01 21.18 -8.78
N ASP A 789 -22.10 20.28 -8.36
CA ASP A 789 -22.29 19.50 -7.12
C ASP A 789 -22.20 20.43 -5.90
N LYS A 790 -23.30 20.51 -5.16
CA LYS A 790 -23.38 21.31 -3.93
C LYS A 790 -22.24 20.99 -2.96
N LYS A 791 -21.85 19.73 -2.81
CA LYS A 791 -20.79 19.33 -1.87
C LYS A 791 -19.44 19.89 -2.26
N VAL A 792 -19.15 19.98 -3.55
CA VAL A 792 -17.89 20.53 -4.05
C VAL A 792 -17.86 22.05 -3.79
N LEU A 793 -18.96 22.74 -4.05
CA LEU A 793 -19.07 24.18 -3.78
C LEU A 793 -18.99 24.51 -2.29
N VAL A 794 -19.73 23.77 -1.45
CA VAL A 794 -19.69 23.90 0.03
C VAL A 794 -18.29 23.58 0.57
N GLY A 795 -17.64 22.56 0.03
CA GLY A 795 -16.27 22.22 0.37
C GLY A 795 -15.30 23.36 0.06
N PHE A 796 -15.43 23.99 -1.10
CA PHE A 796 -14.62 25.14 -1.48
C PHE A 796 -14.84 26.35 -0.57
N ILE A 797 -16.09 26.69 -0.24
CA ILE A 797 -16.42 27.76 0.71
C ILE A 797 -15.78 27.49 2.08
N SER A 798 -15.85 26.25 2.55
CA SER A 798 -15.21 25.83 3.81
C SER A 798 -13.69 25.96 3.76
N ASN A 799 -13.06 25.58 2.62
CA ASN A 799 -11.63 25.74 2.41
C ASN A 799 -11.17 27.20 2.43
N LEU A 800 -11.95 28.10 1.81
CA LEU A 800 -11.65 29.55 1.87
C LEU A 800 -11.67 30.07 3.31
N ARG A 801 -12.60 29.58 4.15
CA ARG A 801 -12.67 29.94 5.57
C ARG A 801 -11.46 29.39 6.35
N GLU A 802 -11.10 28.14 6.16
CA GLU A 802 -9.95 27.51 6.82
C GLU A 802 -8.62 28.21 6.48
N GLN A 803 -8.55 28.85 5.31
CA GLN A 803 -7.38 29.60 4.85
C GLN A 803 -7.43 31.09 5.22
N ASN A 804 -8.43 31.51 6.00
CA ASN A 804 -8.67 32.92 6.35
C ASN A 804 -8.87 33.86 5.15
N LEU A 805 -9.19 33.32 3.96
CA LEU A 805 -9.55 34.12 2.78
C LEU A 805 -10.95 34.72 2.87
N ILE A 806 -11.79 34.17 3.74
CA ILE A 806 -13.07 34.70 4.15
C ILE A 806 -13.21 34.66 5.67
N SER A 807 -13.82 35.73 6.23
CA SER A 807 -14.15 35.84 7.65
C SER A 807 -15.66 35.83 7.87
N GLU A 808 -16.07 35.43 9.06
CA GLU A 808 -17.49 35.45 9.47
C GLU A 808 -17.73 36.73 10.26
N THR A 809 -18.72 37.52 9.82
CA THR A 809 -19.22 38.74 10.48
C THR A 809 -20.60 38.50 11.05
N GLU A 810 -21.17 39.49 11.76
CA GLU A 810 -22.55 39.37 12.30
C GLU A 810 -23.61 39.18 11.20
N ASN A 811 -23.36 39.68 9.98
CA ASN A 811 -24.32 39.65 8.88
C ASN A 811 -23.97 38.65 7.78
N GLY A 812 -22.86 37.91 7.90
CA GLY A 812 -22.48 36.92 6.89
C GLY A 812 -20.99 36.74 6.70
N LEU A 813 -20.64 36.31 5.49
CA LEU A 813 -19.25 36.07 5.08
C LEU A 813 -18.69 37.27 4.32
N GLN A 814 -17.47 37.67 4.63
CA GLN A 814 -16.73 38.77 3.99
C GLN A 814 -15.40 38.24 3.45
N GLY A 815 -15.02 38.70 2.23
CA GLY A 815 -13.74 38.32 1.60
C GLY A 815 -12.57 39.18 2.09
N SER A 816 -11.38 38.57 2.13
CA SER A 816 -10.12 39.25 2.43
C SER A 816 -9.58 40.01 1.20
N THR A 817 -8.53 40.81 1.41
CA THR A 817 -7.82 41.53 0.32
C THR A 817 -7.15 40.56 -0.65
N GLU A 818 -6.61 39.46 -0.14
CA GLU A 818 -5.97 38.42 -0.95
C GLU A 818 -7.01 37.73 -1.87
N LEU A 819 -8.25 37.59 -1.42
CA LEU A 819 -9.33 37.05 -2.25
C LEU A 819 -9.67 37.98 -3.41
N CYS A 820 -9.49 39.29 -3.25
CA CYS A 820 -9.66 40.29 -4.32
C CYS A 820 -8.61 40.09 -5.42
N GLU A 821 -7.36 39.80 -5.06
CA GLU A 821 -6.30 39.50 -6.03
C GLU A 821 -6.62 38.23 -6.84
N VAL A 822 -7.10 37.17 -6.17
CA VAL A 822 -7.59 35.96 -6.84
C VAL A 822 -8.67 36.30 -7.87
N TYR A 823 -9.64 37.17 -7.50
CA TYR A 823 -10.72 37.58 -8.40
C TYR A 823 -10.24 38.31 -9.64
N ILE A 824 -9.24 39.20 -9.49
CA ILE A 824 -8.59 39.91 -10.62
C ILE A 824 -7.91 38.92 -11.57
N HIS A 825 -7.17 37.95 -11.02
CA HIS A 825 -6.53 36.93 -11.82
C HIS A 825 -7.54 36.02 -12.54
N LEU A 826 -8.63 35.64 -11.89
CA LEU A 826 -9.71 34.85 -12.51
C LEU A 826 -10.31 35.54 -13.72
N LYS A 827 -10.49 36.88 -13.65
CA LYS A 827 -10.95 37.70 -14.78
C LYS A 827 -10.02 37.61 -15.97
N ALA A 828 -8.71 37.62 -15.73
CA ALA A 828 -7.70 37.56 -16.80
C ALA A 828 -7.59 36.14 -17.40
N LEU A 829 -7.75 35.10 -16.59
CA LEU A 829 -7.57 33.70 -17.00
C LEU A 829 -8.79 33.11 -17.73
N LEU A 830 -10.02 33.52 -17.36
CA LEU A 830 -11.23 32.97 -17.93
C LEU A 830 -11.55 33.54 -19.32
N PRO A 831 -12.22 32.79 -20.20
CA PRO A 831 -12.72 33.32 -21.46
C PRO A 831 -13.70 34.49 -21.20
N ALA A 832 -13.56 35.58 -21.96
CA ALA A 832 -14.37 36.79 -21.78
C ALA A 832 -15.90 36.51 -21.74
N ARG A 833 -16.38 35.60 -22.61
CA ARG A 833 -17.79 35.23 -22.68
C ARG A 833 -18.26 34.54 -21.38
N VAL A 834 -17.46 33.67 -20.81
CA VAL A 834 -17.77 32.98 -19.54
C VAL A 834 -17.74 33.95 -18.38
N TRP A 835 -16.67 34.78 -18.33
CA TRP A 835 -16.55 35.83 -17.33
C TRP A 835 -17.73 36.77 -17.32
N GLN A 836 -18.17 37.24 -18.50
CA GLN A 836 -19.35 38.13 -18.64
C GLN A 836 -20.60 37.45 -18.14
N SER A 837 -20.86 36.20 -18.50
CA SER A 837 -22.01 35.44 -17.98
C SER A 837 -22.00 35.34 -16.45
N ILE A 838 -20.85 35.19 -15.81
CA ILE A 838 -20.74 35.17 -14.35
C ILE A 838 -21.00 36.57 -13.78
N SER A 839 -20.28 37.58 -14.31
CA SER A 839 -20.32 38.96 -13.81
C SER A 839 -21.74 39.59 -13.91
N ASP A 840 -22.42 39.41 -15.04
CA ASP A 840 -23.76 39.97 -15.26
C ASP A 840 -24.78 39.42 -14.24
N ILE A 841 -24.72 38.12 -13.94
CA ILE A 841 -25.65 37.48 -13.01
C ILE A 841 -25.30 37.88 -11.57
N VAL A 842 -24.05 37.85 -11.18
CA VAL A 842 -23.62 38.24 -9.85
C VAL A 842 -23.97 39.68 -9.55
N GLN A 843 -23.76 40.62 -10.50
CA GLN A 843 -24.11 42.03 -10.37
C GLN A 843 -25.60 42.26 -10.41
N GLY A 844 -26.35 41.52 -11.24
CA GLY A 844 -27.83 41.61 -11.34
C GLY A 844 -28.54 41.22 -10.06
N GLN A 845 -28.09 40.18 -9.40
CA GLN A 845 -28.64 39.71 -8.11
C GLN A 845 -28.33 40.69 -6.95
N CYS A 846 -27.16 41.31 -6.94
CA CYS A 846 -26.83 42.32 -5.93
C CYS A 846 -27.59 43.64 -6.11
N LYS A 847 -28.09 43.95 -7.31
CA LYS A 847 -28.94 45.15 -7.58
C LYS A 847 -30.42 44.94 -7.24
N GLN A 848 -30.89 43.72 -7.15
CA GLN A 848 -32.26 43.36 -6.79
C GLN A 848 -32.49 43.29 -5.27
N LYS A 849 -31.44 43.39 -4.47
CA LYS A 849 -31.44 43.56 -3.02
C LYS A 849 -31.06 44.98 -2.62
#